data_4f9aa3554f7985977cdf5d8340a20a10
#
_entry.id   4f9aa3554f7985977cdf5d8340a20a10
#
_cell.length_a   1.000
_cell.length_b   1.000
_cell.length_c   1.000
_cell.angle_alpha   90.00
_cell.angle_beta   90.00
_cell.angle_gamma   90.00
#
_symmetry.space_group_name_H-M   'P 1'
#
loop_
_entity.id
_entity.type
_entity.pdbx_description
1 polymer ?
#
loop_
_entity_poly.entity_id
_entity_poly.type
_entity_poly.pdbx_seq_one_letter_code
_entity_poly.pdbx_strand_id
1 'polypeptide(L)'
;RMAYQGRQPGVGVRNRFIYSATNGQTSFSGADSNGITLAYADATYVDVFLNGVLLVPVSDYAATTKTSVVLGSGAAASDIVEIVAYDISSIANAVPTSGGTFTGAVTVQGNFSADGGTIKLDGNYPVGTDNVALGNTALDDGSLSGGYNTAVGTASLSANTSGQQNASLGAYSLDANTTGSYNAGFGQSSLGSNTTGSQNTALGRGALSANTTASNNTAVGYHALTANTTGVNNTSVGSQSAQNNTTGARNVSMGQASLATNTTGSNNIALGYAALYTNSSGASNVAVGTNALSLSTVSDNTAVGFSALEVNTTGRINTAVGKNSMLANTTGADNSAFGGLTLDANTTGNSNTALGYATLSSNTTANYNTAVGSLALHSNTTAGGNTAVGNQAMQNTTTAGGSVAMGYTAMLNNTTGGSLTGLGYEALLANTTGSSNTAVGRAALRSNTTASDNTAVGKDALYANTTGTQNTALGKGALATITTASTNTAVGYNALTANTSGSTNVAVGREVMQANTTGTENVVVGGNALDANTVGSYNAALGNAALGSDTKGSRSVAIGHNALTNQNFTSATDAHNVAVGQNAGLNVTTGDQNTYIGGKSGVLTTDGRQNVAVGYNCMGNADAGNDNTAVGVGAAYNCTGANNTAIGRSAGEELSSGDNNMLLGNQAGRTGSPGGRIDTESDDIVLGNGSISVAHIQVDWTVASDARDKTDFTPLDLGLDFVKALSPLTYKWDKRFKYGNIEDEDFDLNAQTPDGTHKEDWLDIGFKAQEVEALEIAAGYNKDNNTNLISSHTSDGKQMGLQYSKFVPILVKAIQEQNALIEA
;
A
#
# COMPACT_ATOMS: atom_id res chain seq x y z
N ARG A 1 17.10 -30.54 -30.73
CA ARG A 1 17.69 -31.85 -30.97
C ARG A 1 16.70 -32.66 -31.83
N MET A 2 16.95 -32.75 -33.12
CA MET A 2 16.23 -33.66 -34.00
C MET A 2 16.66 -35.08 -33.63
N ALA A 3 15.68 -35.96 -33.45
CA ALA A 3 15.97 -37.36 -33.26
C ALA A 3 16.58 -37.93 -34.54
N TYR A 4 17.74 -38.57 -34.44
CA TYR A 4 18.43 -39.22 -35.52
C TYR A 4 17.56 -40.42 -36.01
N GLN A 5 17.04 -40.35 -37.26
CA GLN A 5 16.49 -41.45 -37.97
C GLN A 5 17.57 -42.08 -38.83
N GLY A 6 18.57 -42.64 -38.21
CA GLY A 6 19.53 -43.50 -38.90
C GLY A 6 18.87 -44.82 -39.29
N ARG A 7 19.03 -45.25 -40.50
CA ARG A 7 18.63 -46.61 -40.89
C ARG A 7 19.37 -47.62 -40.03
N GLN A 8 18.70 -48.51 -39.32
CA GLN A 8 19.37 -49.60 -38.63
C GLN A 8 20.15 -50.43 -39.66
N PRO A 9 21.46 -50.60 -39.55
CA PRO A 9 22.18 -51.55 -40.41
C PRO A 9 21.77 -52.99 -40.02
N GLY A 10 21.48 -53.79 -40.99
CA GLY A 10 21.58 -55.24 -40.87
C GLY A 10 23.02 -55.60 -40.48
N VAL A 11 23.22 -56.77 -39.92
CA VAL A 11 24.50 -57.24 -39.35
C VAL A 11 25.66 -56.95 -40.29
N GLY A 12 26.50 -55.91 -39.94
CA GLY A 12 27.65 -55.50 -40.71
C GLY A 12 28.74 -54.92 -39.80
N VAL A 13 29.97 -55.03 -40.23
CA VAL A 13 31.11 -54.39 -39.50
C VAL A 13 31.00 -52.90 -39.72
N ARG A 14 31.01 -52.15 -38.65
CA ARG A 14 31.05 -50.67 -38.68
C ARG A 14 32.52 -50.21 -38.74
N ASN A 15 32.92 -49.64 -39.86
CA ASN A 15 34.21 -49.04 -40.02
C ASN A 15 34.07 -47.49 -39.85
N ARG A 16 34.91 -46.94 -39.02
CA ARG A 16 34.90 -45.48 -38.71
C ARG A 16 36.23 -44.90 -39.16
N PHE A 17 36.20 -43.89 -40.01
CA PHE A 17 37.36 -43.17 -40.50
C PHE A 17 37.27 -41.72 -40.08
N ILE A 18 38.35 -41.17 -39.56
CA ILE A 18 38.43 -39.81 -39.04
C ILE A 18 39.50 -39.01 -39.76
N TYR A 19 39.12 -37.94 -40.44
CA TYR A 19 40.06 -37.06 -41.12
C TYR A 19 40.10 -35.68 -40.47
N SER A 20 41.26 -35.07 -40.35
CA SER A 20 41.41 -33.64 -40.05
C SER A 20 41.59 -32.92 -41.40
N ALA A 21 40.67 -32.04 -41.73
CA ALA A 21 40.68 -31.38 -43.04
C ALA A 21 41.73 -30.28 -43.14
N THR A 22 42.20 -30.05 -44.34
CA THR A 22 42.94 -28.84 -44.72
C THR A 22 41.95 -27.80 -45.30
N ASN A 23 42.34 -26.54 -45.28
CA ASN A 23 41.45 -25.46 -45.73
C ASN A 23 40.99 -25.65 -47.18
N GLY A 24 39.68 -25.70 -47.39
CA GLY A 24 39.06 -25.92 -48.68
C GLY A 24 39.04 -27.36 -49.15
N GLN A 25 39.39 -28.34 -48.36
CA GLN A 25 39.43 -29.76 -48.71
C GLN A 25 38.02 -30.29 -48.89
N THR A 26 37.71 -30.80 -50.07
CA THR A 26 36.45 -31.43 -50.39
C THR A 26 36.57 -32.97 -50.48
N SER A 27 37.68 -33.53 -50.85
CA SER A 27 37.80 -34.98 -51.04
C SER A 27 38.61 -35.64 -49.90
N PHE A 28 38.06 -36.69 -49.33
CA PHE A 28 38.66 -37.54 -48.29
C PHE A 28 38.77 -38.95 -48.78
N SER A 29 40.02 -39.40 -48.86
CA SER A 29 40.41 -40.73 -49.39
C SER A 29 41.72 -41.19 -48.80
N GLY A 30 42.09 -42.45 -48.99
CA GLY A 30 43.33 -43.05 -48.47
C GLY A 30 43.29 -43.26 -46.95
N ALA A 31 44.46 -43.19 -46.28
CA ALA A 31 44.54 -43.40 -44.85
C ALA A 31 43.95 -42.24 -44.07
N ASP A 32 43.08 -42.49 -43.04
CA ASP A 32 42.54 -41.52 -42.10
C ASP A 32 43.60 -41.08 -41.05
N SER A 33 43.19 -40.25 -40.12
CA SER A 33 44.06 -39.76 -39.02
C SER A 33 44.59 -40.88 -38.11
N ASN A 34 44.02 -42.07 -38.16
CA ASN A 34 44.45 -43.24 -37.42
C ASN A 34 45.19 -44.23 -38.27
N GLY A 35 45.51 -43.91 -39.55
CA GLY A 35 46.20 -44.78 -40.51
C GLY A 35 45.33 -45.86 -41.14
N ILE A 36 44.03 -45.80 -41.03
CA ILE A 36 43.07 -46.76 -41.63
C ILE A 36 42.65 -46.24 -43.00
N THR A 37 42.88 -47.06 -44.03
CA THR A 37 42.53 -46.67 -45.42
C THR A 37 41.02 -46.72 -45.62
N LEU A 38 40.42 -45.62 -46.09
CA LEU A 38 39.02 -45.56 -46.41
C LEU A 38 38.65 -46.53 -47.51
N ALA A 39 37.75 -47.44 -47.17
CA ALA A 39 37.10 -48.35 -48.12
C ALA A 39 35.71 -48.70 -47.60
N TYR A 40 34.68 -48.74 -48.48
CA TYR A 40 33.35 -49.14 -48.17
C TYR A 40 32.75 -49.95 -49.36
N ALA A 41 31.87 -50.86 -49.04
CA ALA A 41 31.31 -51.74 -50.04
C ALA A 41 30.23 -51.06 -50.90
N ASP A 42 29.42 -50.19 -50.33
CA ASP A 42 28.33 -49.50 -51.00
C ASP A 42 28.14 -48.06 -50.43
N ALA A 43 27.96 -47.11 -51.32
CA ALA A 43 27.75 -45.69 -51.01
C ALA A 43 26.48 -45.40 -50.20
N THR A 44 25.47 -46.24 -50.26
CA THR A 44 24.19 -46.10 -49.51
C THR A 44 24.36 -46.40 -48.00
N TYR A 45 25.47 -46.98 -47.58
CA TYR A 45 25.80 -47.35 -46.20
C TYR A 45 26.97 -46.57 -45.64
N VAL A 46 27.07 -45.32 -46.01
CA VAL A 46 28.10 -44.40 -45.56
C VAL A 46 27.40 -43.17 -44.95
N ASP A 47 27.63 -42.95 -43.66
CA ASP A 47 27.27 -41.74 -42.98
C ASP A 47 28.51 -40.81 -42.84
N VAL A 48 28.38 -39.52 -43.12
CA VAL A 48 29.45 -38.56 -43.03
C VAL A 48 29.09 -37.45 -42.04
N PHE A 49 30.02 -37.16 -41.14
CA PHE A 49 29.83 -36.09 -40.16
C PHE A 49 30.92 -35.04 -40.35
N LEU A 50 30.56 -33.80 -40.31
CA LEU A 50 31.48 -32.66 -40.22
C LEU A 50 31.36 -32.02 -38.84
N ASN A 51 32.42 -32.07 -38.05
CA ASN A 51 32.47 -31.58 -36.66
C ASN A 51 31.33 -32.16 -35.79
N GLY A 52 30.97 -33.41 -36.01
CA GLY A 52 29.92 -34.10 -35.28
C GLY A 52 28.50 -33.86 -35.82
N VAL A 53 28.32 -33.08 -36.85
CA VAL A 53 27.04 -32.84 -37.51
C VAL A 53 26.92 -33.81 -38.69
N LEU A 54 25.85 -34.62 -38.72
CA LEU A 54 25.56 -35.55 -39.81
C LEU A 54 25.22 -34.76 -41.10
N LEU A 55 25.92 -35.06 -42.17
CA LEU A 55 25.71 -34.49 -43.49
C LEU A 55 24.65 -35.31 -44.28
N VAL A 56 23.91 -34.65 -45.15
CA VAL A 56 22.91 -35.25 -45.96
C VAL A 56 23.51 -35.82 -47.25
N PRO A 57 23.32 -37.14 -47.54
CA PRO A 57 23.83 -37.72 -48.80
C PRO A 57 23.28 -37.00 -50.02
N VAL A 58 24.10 -36.86 -51.04
CA VAL A 58 23.81 -36.22 -52.35
C VAL A 58 23.80 -34.71 -52.29
N SER A 59 23.24 -34.08 -51.23
CA SER A 59 23.26 -32.60 -51.08
C SER A 59 24.54 -32.07 -50.47
N ASP A 60 25.05 -32.73 -49.41
CA ASP A 60 26.19 -32.24 -48.64
C ASP A 60 27.46 -33.03 -48.91
N TYR A 61 27.35 -34.31 -49.35
CA TYR A 61 28.46 -35.15 -49.75
C TYR A 61 28.07 -36.22 -50.80
N ALA A 62 29.10 -36.64 -51.52
CA ALA A 62 28.97 -37.81 -52.45
C ALA A 62 29.99 -38.90 -52.05
N ALA A 63 29.53 -40.19 -52.02
CA ALA A 63 30.32 -41.36 -51.70
C ALA A 63 30.16 -42.41 -52.82
N THR A 64 30.69 -42.15 -53.99
CA THR A 64 30.40 -42.98 -55.18
C THR A 64 31.52 -43.91 -55.59
N THR A 65 32.79 -43.67 -55.11
CA THR A 65 33.97 -44.35 -55.61
C THR A 65 34.39 -45.61 -54.82
N LYS A 66 33.74 -45.89 -53.71
CA LYS A 66 34.05 -46.91 -52.69
C LYS A 66 35.33 -46.68 -51.90
N THR A 67 36.13 -45.68 -52.21
CA THR A 67 37.41 -45.35 -51.55
C THR A 67 37.59 -43.88 -51.31
N SER A 68 36.58 -43.06 -51.55
CA SER A 68 36.56 -41.63 -51.25
C SER A 68 35.17 -41.10 -50.96
N VAL A 69 35.15 -40.06 -50.15
CA VAL A 69 33.95 -39.23 -49.89
C VAL A 69 34.31 -37.80 -50.31
N VAL A 70 33.39 -37.20 -51.06
CA VAL A 70 33.54 -35.79 -51.54
C VAL A 70 32.47 -34.94 -50.93
N LEU A 71 32.83 -33.92 -50.17
CA LEU A 71 31.91 -32.93 -49.63
C LEU A 71 31.44 -31.94 -50.70
N GLY A 72 30.22 -31.50 -50.65
CA GLY A 72 29.66 -30.50 -51.56
C GLY A 72 30.28 -29.11 -51.36
N SER A 73 30.79 -28.82 -50.17
CA SER A 73 31.54 -27.62 -49.81
C SER A 73 32.84 -27.94 -49.13
N GLY A 74 33.92 -27.18 -49.35
CA GLY A 74 35.23 -27.43 -48.78
C GLY A 74 35.25 -27.25 -47.25
N ALA A 75 35.77 -28.18 -46.52
CA ALA A 75 35.97 -28.12 -45.09
C ALA A 75 37.03 -27.05 -44.72
N ALA A 76 36.90 -26.43 -43.55
CA ALA A 76 37.91 -25.51 -43.05
C ALA A 76 39.15 -26.26 -42.49
N ALA A 77 40.28 -25.57 -42.32
CA ALA A 77 41.46 -26.18 -41.73
C ALA A 77 41.16 -26.66 -40.30
N SER A 78 41.54 -27.89 -40.00
CA SER A 78 41.29 -28.60 -38.72
C SER A 78 39.83 -29.05 -38.47
N ASP A 79 38.91 -28.89 -39.41
CA ASP A 79 37.60 -29.54 -39.32
C ASP A 79 37.78 -31.07 -39.27
N ILE A 80 36.99 -31.69 -38.45
CA ILE A 80 36.96 -33.15 -38.34
C ILE A 80 35.87 -33.73 -39.25
N VAL A 81 36.29 -34.50 -40.21
CA VAL A 81 35.36 -35.28 -41.06
C VAL A 81 35.42 -36.74 -40.61
N GLU A 82 34.30 -37.18 -40.06
CA GLU A 82 34.11 -38.58 -39.67
C GLU A 82 33.23 -39.30 -40.69
N ILE A 83 33.76 -40.40 -41.20
CA ILE A 83 33.06 -41.26 -42.15
C ILE A 83 32.79 -42.62 -41.51
N VAL A 84 31.55 -42.97 -41.44
CA VAL A 84 31.10 -44.28 -40.89
C VAL A 84 30.58 -45.13 -42.02
N ALA A 85 31.25 -46.17 -42.32
CA ALA A 85 30.86 -47.16 -43.35
C ALA A 85 30.41 -48.46 -42.71
N TYR A 86 29.35 -49.02 -43.23
CA TYR A 86 28.84 -50.26 -42.80
C TYR A 86 29.04 -51.33 -43.88
N ASP A 87 29.90 -52.32 -43.59
CA ASP A 87 30.12 -53.42 -44.48
C ASP A 87 29.04 -54.53 -44.32
N ILE A 88 28.26 -54.72 -45.33
CA ILE A 88 27.26 -55.78 -45.38
C ILE A 88 27.94 -56.99 -46.04
N SER A 89 28.34 -57.93 -45.26
CA SER A 89 28.85 -59.19 -45.81
C SER A 89 27.64 -60.10 -46.14
N SER A 90 27.41 -60.37 -47.40
CA SER A 90 26.49 -61.42 -47.81
C SER A 90 27.21 -62.77 -47.83
N ILE A 91 26.71 -63.75 -47.10
CA ILE A 91 27.16 -65.14 -47.17
C ILE A 91 26.41 -65.77 -48.33
N ALA A 92 27.12 -66.04 -49.40
CA ALA A 92 26.67 -66.87 -50.43
C ALA A 92 27.23 -68.30 -50.28
N ASN A 93 26.33 -69.25 -50.16
CA ASN A 93 26.51 -70.73 -50.35
C ASN A 93 26.81 -71.55 -49.11
N ALA A 94 25.95 -72.49 -48.84
CA ALA A 94 25.67 -73.72 -49.42
C ALA A 94 24.80 -74.60 -48.48
N VAL A 95 23.55 -74.58 -48.69
CA VAL A 95 22.67 -75.71 -48.26
C VAL A 95 21.83 -76.03 -49.44
N PRO A 96 21.61 -77.30 -49.78
CA PRO A 96 20.76 -77.71 -50.89
C PRO A 96 19.32 -77.29 -50.74
N THR A 97 18.65 -76.83 -51.78
CA THR A 97 17.29 -76.22 -51.81
C THR A 97 16.20 -77.30 -51.54
N SER A 98 16.49 -78.49 -51.08
CA SER A 98 15.56 -79.46 -50.65
C SER A 98 15.88 -80.00 -49.27
N GLY A 99 15.19 -79.46 -48.21
CA GLY A 99 15.34 -79.75 -46.84
C GLY A 99 16.06 -81.03 -46.45
N GLY A 100 17.24 -80.95 -45.85
CA GLY A 100 18.01 -82.08 -45.33
C GLY A 100 18.23 -81.89 -43.81
N THR A 101 18.11 -83.03 -43.10
CA THR A 101 18.44 -83.11 -41.67
C THR A 101 19.93 -83.39 -41.50
N PHE A 102 20.67 -82.53 -40.80
CA PHE A 102 22.02 -82.85 -40.35
C PHE A 102 21.98 -83.68 -39.05
N THR A 103 22.42 -84.90 -39.01
CA THR A 103 22.44 -85.77 -37.82
C THR A 103 23.72 -85.59 -36.95
N GLY A 104 24.57 -84.65 -37.22
CA GLY A 104 25.79 -84.35 -36.50
C GLY A 104 26.01 -82.84 -36.31
N ALA A 105 27.08 -82.50 -35.57
CA ALA A 105 27.42 -81.04 -35.33
C ALA A 105 27.69 -80.35 -36.65
N VAL A 106 26.95 -79.29 -36.97
CA VAL A 106 27.24 -78.39 -38.10
C VAL A 106 28.13 -77.23 -37.62
N THR A 107 29.36 -77.23 -38.05
CA THR A 107 30.25 -76.07 -37.80
C THR A 107 30.16 -75.12 -38.98
N VAL A 108 29.65 -73.95 -38.78
CA VAL A 108 29.58 -72.86 -39.77
C VAL A 108 30.74 -71.93 -39.46
N GLN A 109 31.81 -71.94 -40.33
CA GLN A 109 32.91 -70.98 -40.27
C GLN A 109 32.51 -69.67 -41.01
N GLY A 110 31.56 -68.95 -40.54
CA GLY A 110 30.95 -67.76 -41.14
C GLY A 110 29.56 -67.52 -40.67
N ASN A 111 28.85 -66.54 -41.20
CA ASN A 111 27.47 -66.21 -40.82
C ASN A 111 26.50 -67.28 -41.30
N PHE A 112 25.59 -67.71 -40.43
CA PHE A 112 24.46 -68.57 -40.78
C PHE A 112 23.25 -67.70 -41.13
N SER A 113 22.69 -67.91 -42.32
CA SER A 113 21.40 -67.27 -42.72
C SER A 113 20.41 -68.37 -43.13
N ALA A 114 19.23 -68.29 -42.52
CA ALA A 114 18.05 -69.11 -42.97
C ALA A 114 17.08 -68.20 -43.70
N ASP A 115 16.95 -68.30 -44.97
CA ASP A 115 15.99 -67.55 -45.78
C ASP A 115 14.70 -68.37 -45.91
N GLY A 116 13.56 -67.82 -45.37
CA GLY A 116 12.26 -68.45 -45.47
C GLY A 116 11.97 -69.56 -44.48
N GLY A 117 12.79 -69.78 -43.49
CA GLY A 117 12.60 -70.85 -42.50
C GLY A 117 12.80 -70.44 -41.02
N THR A 118 12.37 -71.23 -40.10
CA THR A 118 12.57 -71.08 -38.67
C THR A 118 13.93 -71.66 -38.27
N ILE A 119 14.81 -70.96 -37.62
CA ILE A 119 16.07 -71.45 -36.98
C ILE A 119 15.68 -72.07 -35.62
N LYS A 120 15.82 -73.31 -35.46
CA LYS A 120 15.57 -74.12 -34.24
C LYS A 120 16.93 -74.58 -33.76
N LEU A 121 17.45 -74.06 -32.68
CA LEU A 121 18.83 -74.25 -32.23
C LEU A 121 18.93 -75.11 -30.94
N ASP A 122 17.88 -75.77 -30.53
CA ASP A 122 17.90 -76.74 -29.43
C ASP A 122 17.24 -78.07 -29.79
N GLY A 123 17.70 -79.15 -29.19
CA GLY A 123 17.25 -80.50 -29.46
C GLY A 123 15.88 -80.89 -28.96
N ASN A 124 15.32 -80.13 -28.04
CA ASN A 124 13.96 -80.19 -27.55
C ASN A 124 13.12 -79.08 -28.13
N TYR A 125 12.25 -79.35 -29.07
CA TYR A 125 11.30 -78.37 -29.58
C TYR A 125 10.30 -77.96 -28.49
N PRO A 126 10.08 -76.69 -28.27
CA PRO A 126 9.02 -76.26 -27.39
C PRO A 126 7.66 -76.72 -27.96
N VAL A 127 6.86 -77.37 -27.14
CA VAL A 127 5.47 -77.67 -27.51
C VAL A 127 4.70 -76.34 -27.59
N GLY A 128 3.60 -76.32 -28.37
CA GLY A 128 2.82 -75.09 -28.56
C GLY A 128 3.14 -74.35 -29.87
N THR A 129 2.30 -73.32 -30.20
CA THR A 129 2.32 -72.69 -31.53
C THR A 129 3.33 -71.59 -31.61
N ASP A 130 4.18 -71.56 -32.64
CA ASP A 130 5.08 -70.41 -32.98
C ASP A 130 6.04 -70.02 -31.88
N ASN A 131 6.61 -70.97 -31.12
CA ASN A 131 7.61 -70.70 -30.09
C ASN A 131 9.04 -70.78 -30.68
N VAL A 132 9.95 -69.91 -30.15
CA VAL A 132 11.38 -69.95 -30.44
C VAL A 132 12.15 -70.30 -29.18
N ALA A 133 13.02 -71.30 -29.18
CA ALA A 133 13.90 -71.64 -28.06
C ALA A 133 15.36 -71.76 -28.50
N LEU A 134 16.28 -71.11 -27.75
CA LEU A 134 17.71 -71.17 -27.98
C LEU A 134 18.44 -71.20 -26.65
N GLY A 135 18.97 -72.30 -26.23
CA GLY A 135 19.71 -72.50 -25.00
C GLY A 135 19.39 -73.79 -24.29
N ASN A 136 20.22 -74.20 -23.35
CA ASN A 136 20.03 -75.42 -22.57
C ASN A 136 18.76 -75.22 -21.66
N THR A 137 17.79 -76.15 -21.74
CA THR A 137 16.51 -76.14 -21.06
C THR A 137 15.66 -74.88 -21.29
N ALA A 138 15.83 -74.14 -22.43
CA ALA A 138 14.94 -73.08 -22.84
C ALA A 138 13.58 -73.64 -23.31
N LEU A 139 12.45 -73.17 -22.73
CA LEU A 139 11.08 -73.58 -23.00
C LEU A 139 10.91 -75.15 -23.03
N ASP A 140 11.51 -75.84 -22.09
CA ASP A 140 11.56 -77.32 -22.14
C ASP A 140 10.54 -78.02 -21.21
N ASP A 141 9.60 -77.27 -20.61
CA ASP A 141 8.51 -77.83 -19.82
C ASP A 141 7.63 -78.71 -20.73
N GLY A 142 7.53 -80.04 -20.34
CA GLY A 142 6.79 -81.00 -21.12
C GLY A 142 5.26 -80.83 -21.17
N SER A 143 4.72 -79.91 -20.42
CA SER A 143 3.31 -79.53 -20.38
C SER A 143 3.02 -78.19 -21.10
N LEU A 144 3.98 -77.61 -21.82
CA LEU A 144 3.88 -76.33 -22.53
C LEU A 144 2.69 -76.35 -23.52
N SER A 145 1.71 -75.47 -23.28
CA SER A 145 0.56 -75.27 -24.16
C SER A 145 0.51 -73.79 -24.66
N GLY A 146 1.31 -72.91 -24.11
CA GLY A 146 1.39 -71.51 -24.50
C GLY A 146 2.12 -71.35 -25.85
N GLY A 147 1.67 -70.40 -26.70
CA GLY A 147 2.28 -70.03 -27.96
C GLY A 147 2.89 -68.67 -28.07
N TYR A 148 3.61 -68.44 -29.18
CA TYR A 148 4.23 -67.15 -29.50
C TYR A 148 5.35 -66.70 -28.49
N ASN A 149 6.02 -67.65 -27.82
CA ASN A 149 7.05 -67.37 -26.87
C ASN A 149 8.44 -67.34 -27.54
N THR A 150 9.30 -66.48 -27.20
CA THR A 150 10.72 -66.46 -27.60
C THR A 150 11.62 -66.64 -26.39
N ALA A 151 12.42 -67.71 -26.31
CA ALA A 151 13.33 -67.92 -25.19
C ALA A 151 14.75 -68.15 -25.70
N VAL A 152 15.71 -67.27 -25.29
CA VAL A 152 17.08 -67.40 -25.63
C VAL A 152 17.95 -67.31 -24.36
N GLY A 153 18.66 -68.36 -24.04
CA GLY A 153 19.50 -68.51 -22.86
C GLY A 153 19.24 -69.78 -22.06
N THR A 154 20.21 -70.19 -21.24
CA THR A 154 20.07 -71.33 -20.33
C THR A 154 18.89 -71.16 -19.41
N ALA A 155 17.97 -72.09 -19.32
CA ALA A 155 16.78 -72.09 -18.49
C ALA A 155 15.85 -70.87 -18.73
N SER A 156 15.87 -70.28 -19.91
CA SER A 156 14.94 -69.22 -20.29
C SER A 156 13.55 -69.78 -20.48
N LEU A 157 12.54 -69.19 -19.73
CA LEU A 157 11.16 -69.69 -19.72
C LEU A 157 11.01 -71.24 -19.46
N SER A 158 11.91 -71.81 -18.67
CA SER A 158 11.99 -73.25 -18.49
C SER A 158 10.73 -73.88 -17.80
N ALA A 159 10.04 -73.15 -16.92
CA ALA A 159 8.81 -73.63 -16.25
C ALA A 159 7.52 -73.19 -16.92
N ASN A 160 7.55 -72.66 -18.14
CA ASN A 160 6.36 -72.05 -18.77
C ASN A 160 5.39 -73.20 -19.23
N THR A 161 4.15 -73.15 -18.71
CA THR A 161 3.10 -74.17 -19.04
C THR A 161 2.07 -73.63 -20.05
N SER A 162 1.37 -72.53 -19.68
CA SER A 162 0.33 -71.96 -20.54
C SER A 162 0.53 -70.48 -20.89
N GLY A 163 1.57 -69.85 -20.37
CA GLY A 163 1.93 -68.41 -20.67
C GLY A 163 2.23 -68.22 -22.16
N GLN A 164 1.68 -67.13 -22.74
CA GLN A 164 1.75 -66.83 -24.15
C GLN A 164 2.44 -65.51 -24.43
N GLN A 165 3.01 -65.34 -25.64
CA GLN A 165 3.56 -64.06 -26.08
C GLN A 165 4.63 -63.51 -25.15
N ASN A 166 5.48 -64.34 -24.56
CA ASN A 166 6.60 -63.91 -23.75
C ASN A 166 7.89 -63.85 -24.60
N ALA A 167 8.67 -62.86 -24.39
CA ALA A 167 10.03 -62.70 -24.97
C ALA A 167 11.09 -62.75 -23.87
N SER A 168 11.97 -63.75 -23.87
CA SER A 168 12.95 -64.01 -22.86
C SER A 168 14.34 -64.12 -23.49
N LEU A 169 15.29 -63.23 -23.09
CA LEU A 169 16.67 -63.26 -23.57
C LEU A 169 17.64 -63.11 -22.38
N GLY A 170 18.26 -64.22 -22.01
CA GLY A 170 19.21 -64.25 -20.87
C GLY A 170 19.11 -65.62 -20.12
N ALA A 171 20.20 -66.05 -19.52
CA ALA A 171 20.20 -67.15 -18.62
C ALA A 171 19.23 -66.93 -17.42
N TYR A 172 18.39 -67.88 -17.12
CA TYR A 172 17.37 -67.82 -16.03
C TYR A 172 16.42 -66.63 -16.15
N SER A 173 16.20 -66.10 -17.34
CA SER A 173 15.15 -65.11 -17.61
C SER A 173 13.79 -65.73 -17.67
N LEU A 174 12.80 -65.23 -16.89
CA LEU A 174 11.43 -65.82 -16.80
C LEU A 174 11.41 -67.35 -16.50
N ASP A 175 12.46 -67.86 -15.82
CA ASP A 175 12.61 -69.32 -15.64
C ASP A 175 11.51 -69.91 -14.75
N ALA A 176 10.95 -69.18 -13.80
CA ALA A 176 9.82 -69.67 -13.00
C ALA A 176 8.41 -69.35 -13.59
N ASN A 177 8.33 -68.74 -14.77
CA ASN A 177 7.02 -68.39 -15.37
C ASN A 177 6.20 -69.60 -15.70
N THR A 178 5.00 -69.65 -15.16
CA THR A 178 4.06 -70.78 -15.47
C THR A 178 2.93 -70.37 -16.41
N THR A 179 2.12 -69.37 -16.02
CA THR A 179 0.95 -68.94 -16.77
C THR A 179 0.98 -67.45 -17.19
N GLY A 180 2.02 -66.74 -16.73
CA GLY A 180 2.16 -65.30 -17.06
C GLY A 180 2.35 -65.07 -18.57
N SER A 181 1.69 -64.09 -19.12
CA SER A 181 1.70 -63.77 -20.56
C SER A 181 2.14 -62.36 -20.86
N TYR A 182 2.59 -62.09 -22.10
CA TYR A 182 2.99 -60.77 -22.53
C TYR A 182 4.18 -60.19 -21.76
N ASN A 183 5.06 -61.02 -21.25
CA ASN A 183 6.25 -60.57 -20.52
C ASN A 183 7.47 -60.47 -21.45
N ALA A 184 8.29 -59.44 -21.27
CA ALA A 184 9.57 -59.27 -21.95
C ALA A 184 10.71 -59.27 -20.94
N GLY A 185 11.54 -60.34 -20.90
CA GLY A 185 12.69 -60.47 -20.00
C GLY A 185 13.99 -60.47 -20.74
N PHE A 186 14.76 -59.40 -20.72
CA PHE A 186 16.09 -59.29 -21.36
C PHE A 186 17.20 -59.09 -20.34
N GLY A 187 18.00 -60.09 -20.02
CA GLY A 187 19.06 -60.06 -19.06
C GLY A 187 19.08 -61.31 -18.17
N GLN A 188 20.23 -61.61 -17.60
CA GLN A 188 20.34 -62.77 -16.66
C GLN A 188 19.39 -62.55 -15.48
N SER A 189 18.55 -63.56 -15.18
CA SER A 189 17.55 -63.60 -14.10
C SER A 189 16.53 -62.47 -14.17
N SER A 190 16.29 -61.85 -15.32
CA SER A 190 15.18 -60.91 -15.50
C SER A 190 13.83 -61.63 -15.37
N LEU A 191 12.93 -61.12 -14.47
CA LEU A 191 11.65 -61.81 -14.16
C LEU A 191 11.84 -63.27 -13.70
N GLY A 192 13.03 -63.63 -13.10
CA GLY A 192 13.34 -65.01 -12.79
C GLY A 192 12.35 -65.71 -11.86
N SER A 193 11.73 -65.03 -10.90
CA SER A 193 10.73 -65.59 -10.00
C SER A 193 9.26 -65.43 -10.47
N ASN A 194 9.05 -64.85 -11.66
CA ASN A 194 7.67 -64.57 -12.14
C ASN A 194 6.91 -65.92 -12.38
N THR A 195 5.76 -66.07 -11.75
CA THR A 195 4.92 -67.27 -11.94
C THR A 195 3.70 -66.99 -12.80
N THR A 196 2.86 -66.06 -12.40
CA THR A 196 1.57 -65.75 -13.08
C THR A 196 1.46 -64.28 -13.53
N GLY A 197 2.43 -63.39 -13.14
CA GLY A 197 2.43 -62.03 -13.54
C GLY A 197 2.52 -61.84 -15.06
N SER A 198 1.73 -60.89 -15.61
CA SER A 198 1.61 -60.67 -17.04
C SER A 198 1.94 -59.21 -17.41
N GLN A 199 2.24 -58.95 -18.67
CA GLN A 199 2.50 -57.60 -19.18
C GLN A 199 3.66 -56.90 -18.48
N ASN A 200 4.69 -57.62 -18.08
CA ASN A 200 5.90 -57.07 -17.50
C ASN A 200 7.03 -56.91 -18.51
N THR A 201 7.77 -55.85 -18.46
CA THR A 201 8.98 -55.60 -19.23
C THR A 201 10.19 -55.49 -18.31
N ALA A 202 11.14 -56.37 -18.42
CA ALA A 202 12.38 -56.36 -17.64
C ALA A 202 13.61 -56.37 -18.58
N LEU A 203 14.33 -55.29 -18.63
CA LEU A 203 15.56 -55.14 -19.43
C LEU A 203 16.74 -54.86 -18.52
N GLY A 204 17.57 -55.78 -18.26
CA GLY A 204 18.74 -55.71 -17.39
C GLY A 204 18.93 -56.94 -16.50
N ARG A 205 20.16 -57.20 -16.06
CA ARG A 205 20.43 -58.26 -15.11
C ARG A 205 19.65 -58.05 -13.81
N GLY A 206 18.89 -59.07 -13.38
CA GLY A 206 18.10 -59.04 -12.15
C GLY A 206 16.93 -58.04 -12.14
N ALA A 207 16.56 -57.46 -13.28
CA ALA A 207 15.38 -56.61 -13.37
C ALA A 207 14.09 -57.44 -13.06
N LEU A 208 13.24 -57.02 -12.10
CA LEU A 208 12.04 -57.71 -11.63
C LEU A 208 12.32 -59.18 -11.20
N SER A 209 13.52 -59.50 -10.74
CA SER A 209 13.88 -60.88 -10.47
C SER A 209 13.01 -61.56 -9.41
N ALA A 210 12.54 -60.87 -8.39
CA ALA A 210 11.66 -61.38 -7.36
C ALA A 210 10.17 -61.26 -7.67
N ASN A 211 9.78 -60.76 -8.87
CA ASN A 211 8.37 -60.62 -9.25
C ASN A 211 7.69 -62.01 -9.27
N THR A 212 6.60 -62.17 -8.57
CA THR A 212 5.88 -63.46 -8.59
C THR A 212 4.57 -63.39 -9.36
N THR A 213 3.65 -62.52 -8.92
CA THR A 213 2.28 -62.46 -9.48
C THR A 213 1.94 -61.07 -10.03
N ALA A 214 2.81 -60.09 -9.81
CA ALA A 214 2.53 -58.72 -10.21
C ALA A 214 2.57 -58.51 -11.74
N SER A 215 1.71 -57.64 -12.21
CA SER A 215 1.55 -57.37 -13.64
C SER A 215 1.75 -55.89 -13.97
N ASN A 216 1.94 -55.59 -15.27
CA ASN A 216 2.05 -54.25 -15.80
C ASN A 216 3.26 -53.49 -15.23
N ASN A 217 4.37 -54.13 -14.96
CA ASN A 217 5.60 -53.46 -14.51
C ASN A 217 6.60 -53.33 -15.67
N THR A 218 7.29 -52.18 -15.71
CA THR A 218 8.41 -51.93 -16.62
C THR A 218 9.67 -51.67 -15.80
N ALA A 219 10.69 -52.51 -15.97
CA ALA A 219 11.99 -52.36 -15.29
C ALA A 219 13.11 -52.40 -16.32
N VAL A 220 13.85 -51.28 -16.43
CA VAL A 220 14.97 -51.14 -17.35
C VAL A 220 16.23 -50.72 -16.56
N GLY A 221 17.21 -51.58 -16.45
CA GLY A 221 18.42 -51.34 -15.72
C GLY A 221 18.90 -52.51 -14.84
N TYR A 222 20.14 -52.48 -14.46
CA TYR A 222 20.75 -53.46 -13.52
C TYR A 222 20.01 -53.37 -12.18
N HIS A 223 19.39 -54.51 -11.74
CA HIS A 223 18.63 -54.58 -10.52
C HIS A 223 17.46 -53.56 -10.37
N ALA A 224 16.84 -53.09 -11.47
CA ALA A 224 15.62 -52.32 -11.41
C ALA A 224 14.45 -53.18 -10.90
N LEU A 225 13.68 -52.68 -9.91
CA LEU A 225 12.54 -53.38 -9.29
C LEU A 225 12.88 -54.82 -8.80
N THR A 226 14.13 -55.06 -8.40
CA THR A 226 14.59 -56.42 -8.07
C THR A 226 13.70 -57.11 -7.04
N ALA A 227 13.34 -56.43 -5.92
CA ALA A 227 12.58 -57.01 -4.83
C ALA A 227 11.05 -56.99 -5.02
N ASN A 228 10.54 -56.51 -6.14
CA ASN A 228 9.11 -56.44 -6.39
C ASN A 228 8.46 -57.80 -6.38
N THR A 229 7.48 -58.03 -5.51
CA THR A 229 6.75 -59.29 -5.43
C THR A 229 5.33 -59.22 -6.00
N THR A 230 4.52 -58.31 -5.45
CA THR A 230 3.11 -58.11 -5.80
C THR A 230 2.75 -56.67 -6.23
N GLY A 231 3.71 -55.76 -6.23
CA GLY A 231 3.49 -54.35 -6.69
C GLY A 231 3.20 -54.29 -8.20
N VAL A 232 2.09 -53.69 -8.59
CA VAL A 232 1.64 -53.61 -10.00
C VAL A 232 1.78 -52.20 -10.57
N ASN A 233 1.81 -52.08 -11.91
CA ASN A 233 1.84 -50.81 -12.61
C ASN A 233 3.05 -49.90 -12.26
N ASN A 234 4.19 -50.46 -11.95
CA ASN A 234 5.42 -49.70 -11.69
C ASN A 234 6.24 -49.51 -12.96
N THR A 235 6.81 -48.36 -13.16
CA THR A 235 7.79 -48.08 -14.21
C THR A 235 9.11 -47.68 -13.56
N SER A 236 10.16 -48.44 -13.80
CA SER A 236 11.47 -48.23 -13.21
C SER A 236 12.57 -48.30 -14.26
N VAL A 237 13.31 -47.16 -14.41
CA VAL A 237 14.37 -47.07 -15.42
C VAL A 237 15.66 -46.53 -14.75
N GLY A 238 16.70 -47.33 -14.75
CA GLY A 238 18.01 -47.00 -14.15
C GLY A 238 18.57 -48.12 -13.29
N SER A 239 19.87 -48.11 -13.08
CA SER A 239 20.51 -49.06 -12.18
C SER A 239 19.99 -48.90 -10.76
N GLN A 240 19.53 -49.96 -10.13
CA GLN A 240 18.99 -49.99 -8.76
C GLN A 240 17.78 -49.06 -8.54
N SER A 241 17.09 -48.67 -9.60
CA SER A 241 15.86 -47.90 -9.52
C SER A 241 14.75 -48.75 -8.90
N ALA A 242 14.07 -48.25 -7.84
CA ALA A 242 13.08 -48.94 -7.06
C ALA A 242 13.48 -50.35 -6.62
N GLN A 243 14.77 -50.57 -6.34
CA GLN A 243 15.36 -51.87 -6.09
C GLN A 243 14.62 -52.67 -5.00
N ASN A 244 14.27 -52.05 -3.89
CA ASN A 244 13.67 -52.70 -2.71
C ASN A 244 12.14 -52.64 -2.70
N ASN A 245 11.49 -52.19 -3.77
CA ASN A 245 10.02 -52.16 -3.83
C ASN A 245 9.47 -53.60 -3.73
N THR A 246 8.59 -53.83 -2.78
CA THR A 246 7.97 -55.18 -2.59
C THR A 246 6.53 -55.21 -3.04
N THR A 247 5.68 -54.38 -2.43
CA THR A 247 4.22 -54.32 -2.71
C THR A 247 3.76 -52.94 -3.23
N GLY A 248 4.63 -51.93 -3.21
CA GLY A 248 4.32 -50.59 -3.71
C GLY A 248 3.87 -50.64 -5.17
N ALA A 249 2.79 -49.96 -5.50
CA ALA A 249 2.18 -49.93 -6.82
C ALA A 249 2.11 -48.56 -7.44
N ARG A 250 1.99 -48.50 -8.76
CA ARG A 250 1.84 -47.22 -9.52
C ARG A 250 2.97 -46.23 -9.25
N ASN A 251 4.21 -46.70 -9.09
CA ASN A 251 5.36 -45.84 -8.96
C ASN A 251 6.05 -45.66 -10.32
N VAL A 252 6.53 -44.46 -10.56
CA VAL A 252 7.41 -44.14 -11.69
C VAL A 252 8.76 -43.74 -11.13
N SER A 253 9.80 -44.47 -11.46
CA SER A 253 11.15 -44.20 -10.97
C SER A 253 12.14 -44.24 -12.13
N MET A 254 12.84 -43.12 -12.41
CA MET A 254 13.79 -42.99 -13.50
C MET A 254 15.06 -42.32 -13.03
N GLY A 255 16.16 -43.02 -13.06
CA GLY A 255 17.47 -42.60 -12.59
C GLY A 255 18.13 -43.65 -11.71
N GLN A 256 19.48 -43.60 -11.65
CA GLN A 256 20.23 -44.49 -10.75
C GLN A 256 19.79 -44.29 -9.31
N ALA A 257 19.43 -45.36 -8.61
CA ALA A 257 19.03 -45.39 -7.22
C ALA A 257 17.81 -44.51 -6.90
N SER A 258 17.00 -44.10 -7.87
CA SER A 258 15.73 -43.45 -7.61
C SER A 258 14.75 -44.38 -6.92
N LEU A 259 14.07 -43.92 -5.87
CA LEU A 259 13.11 -44.73 -5.07
C LEU A 259 13.70 -46.06 -4.54
N ALA A 260 15.02 -46.13 -4.33
CA ALA A 260 15.75 -47.38 -4.12
C ALA A 260 15.32 -48.18 -2.88
N THR A 261 14.96 -47.51 -1.79
CA THR A 261 14.56 -48.15 -0.51
C THR A 261 13.05 -48.33 -0.35
N ASN A 262 12.24 -47.92 -1.31
CA ASN A 262 10.79 -48.08 -1.22
C ASN A 262 10.41 -49.53 -1.05
N THR A 263 9.57 -49.81 -0.09
CA THR A 263 9.02 -51.16 0.12
C THR A 263 7.52 -51.23 -0.22
N THR A 264 6.73 -50.35 0.38
CA THR A 264 5.26 -50.39 0.28
C THR A 264 4.64 -49.10 -0.30
N GLY A 265 5.41 -48.00 -0.38
CA GLY A 265 4.91 -46.72 -0.87
C GLY A 265 4.39 -46.82 -2.31
N SER A 266 3.25 -46.20 -2.57
CA SER A 266 2.58 -46.24 -3.86
C SER A 266 2.32 -44.83 -4.44
N ASN A 267 2.05 -44.77 -5.73
CA ASN A 267 1.75 -43.50 -6.44
C ASN A 267 2.89 -42.46 -6.34
N ASN A 268 4.13 -42.87 -6.27
CA ASN A 268 5.29 -41.98 -6.24
C ASN A 268 5.87 -41.79 -7.65
N ILE A 269 6.33 -40.57 -7.91
CA ILE A 269 7.11 -40.24 -9.10
C ILE A 269 8.52 -39.83 -8.63
N ALA A 270 9.56 -40.50 -9.04
CA ALA A 270 10.95 -40.25 -8.71
C ALA A 270 11.82 -40.19 -9.98
N LEU A 271 12.13 -39.00 -10.47
CA LEU A 271 12.91 -38.79 -11.69
C LEU A 271 14.23 -38.07 -11.35
N GLY A 272 15.35 -38.74 -11.40
CA GLY A 272 16.66 -38.22 -11.12
C GLY A 272 17.50 -39.17 -10.27
N TYR A 273 18.82 -38.94 -10.24
CA TYR A 273 19.71 -39.68 -9.37
C TYR A 273 19.30 -39.50 -7.89
N ALA A 274 19.13 -40.60 -7.18
CA ALA A 274 18.76 -40.65 -5.77
C ALA A 274 17.46 -39.83 -5.40
N ALA A 275 16.55 -39.60 -6.35
CA ALA A 275 15.25 -39.02 -6.06
C ALA A 275 14.42 -40.00 -5.19
N LEU A 276 13.84 -39.51 -4.08
CA LEU A 276 13.11 -40.34 -3.09
C LEU A 276 13.90 -41.55 -2.58
N TYR A 277 15.20 -41.42 -2.42
CA TYR A 277 16.11 -42.55 -2.14
C TYR A 277 15.74 -43.33 -0.88
N THR A 278 15.48 -42.65 0.26
CA THR A 278 15.17 -43.29 1.57
C THR A 278 13.71 -43.56 1.81
N ASN A 279 12.85 -43.24 0.84
CA ASN A 279 11.40 -43.47 1.00
C ASN A 279 11.08 -44.97 1.16
N SER A 280 10.65 -45.38 2.33
CA SER A 280 10.27 -46.80 2.58
C SER A 280 8.78 -47.05 2.36
N SER A 281 7.92 -46.17 2.83
CA SER A 281 6.46 -46.39 2.84
C SER A 281 5.64 -45.15 2.44
N GLY A 282 6.26 -43.98 2.30
CA GLY A 282 5.58 -42.76 1.85
C GLY A 282 4.94 -42.90 0.47
N ALA A 283 3.75 -42.38 0.30
CA ALA A 283 2.99 -42.44 -0.92
C ALA A 283 2.68 -41.08 -1.52
N SER A 284 2.28 -41.03 -2.78
CA SER A 284 1.83 -39.78 -3.43
C SER A 284 2.88 -38.68 -3.44
N ASN A 285 4.15 -39.01 -3.52
CA ASN A 285 5.23 -38.01 -3.64
C ASN A 285 5.62 -37.82 -5.11
N VAL A 286 5.97 -36.58 -5.44
CA VAL A 286 6.58 -36.24 -6.72
C VAL A 286 7.98 -35.69 -6.46
N ALA A 287 9.00 -36.37 -6.94
CA ALA A 287 10.40 -36.01 -6.84
C ALA A 287 11.02 -35.97 -8.23
N VAL A 288 11.33 -34.81 -8.73
CA VAL A 288 11.94 -34.62 -10.05
C VAL A 288 13.25 -33.79 -9.89
N GLY A 289 14.35 -34.41 -10.06
CA GLY A 289 15.68 -33.81 -9.90
C GLY A 289 16.63 -34.72 -9.11
N THR A 290 17.92 -34.51 -9.30
CA THR A 290 18.96 -35.17 -8.48
C THR A 290 18.74 -34.80 -7.00
N ASN A 291 18.71 -35.83 -6.14
CA ASN A 291 18.49 -35.72 -4.69
C ASN A 291 17.14 -35.07 -4.28
N ALA A 292 16.17 -34.91 -5.16
CA ALA A 292 14.86 -34.41 -4.74
C ALA A 292 14.20 -35.40 -3.75
N LEU A 293 13.75 -34.87 -2.58
CA LEU A 293 13.15 -35.67 -1.48
C LEU A 293 14.01 -36.87 -1.05
N SER A 294 15.34 -36.76 -1.17
CA SER A 294 16.25 -37.93 -0.99
C SER A 294 16.11 -38.60 0.38
N LEU A 295 15.88 -37.84 1.47
CA LEU A 295 15.74 -38.38 2.83
C LEU A 295 14.30 -38.51 3.33
N SER A 296 13.29 -38.32 2.48
CA SER A 296 11.87 -38.34 2.89
C SER A 296 11.34 -39.77 3.07
N THR A 297 10.64 -39.97 4.21
CA THR A 297 9.95 -41.23 4.47
C THR A 297 8.41 -41.11 4.50
N VAL A 298 7.89 -39.90 4.27
CA VAL A 298 6.46 -39.55 4.40
C VAL A 298 5.79 -39.29 3.06
N SER A 299 4.49 -39.08 3.09
CA SER A 299 3.63 -38.92 1.92
C SER A 299 3.34 -37.47 1.55
N ASP A 300 2.77 -37.26 0.37
CA ASP A 300 2.09 -36.04 -0.07
C ASP A 300 3.03 -34.85 -0.26
N ASN A 301 4.27 -35.07 -0.66
CA ASN A 301 5.22 -34.01 -0.97
C ASN A 301 5.50 -33.90 -2.47
N THR A 302 5.67 -32.70 -2.96
CA THR A 302 6.10 -32.41 -4.34
C THR A 302 7.44 -31.67 -4.34
N ALA A 303 8.46 -32.21 -4.92
CA ALA A 303 9.79 -31.61 -5.07
C ALA A 303 10.26 -31.69 -6.53
N VAL A 304 10.47 -30.53 -7.13
CA VAL A 304 10.95 -30.40 -8.50
C VAL A 304 12.18 -29.50 -8.53
N GLY A 305 13.34 -30.06 -8.76
CA GLY A 305 14.61 -29.32 -8.79
C GLY A 305 15.76 -30.12 -8.15
N PHE A 306 16.99 -29.72 -8.44
CA PHE A 306 18.18 -30.26 -7.79
C PHE A 306 18.09 -30.01 -6.28
N SER A 307 18.19 -31.05 -5.48
CA SER A 307 18.15 -31.02 -4.00
C SER A 307 16.92 -30.31 -3.41
N ALA A 308 15.79 -30.29 -4.11
CA ALA A 308 14.54 -29.79 -3.56
C ALA A 308 14.04 -30.72 -2.45
N LEU A 309 13.76 -30.19 -1.24
CA LEU A 309 13.34 -30.96 -0.06
C LEU A 309 14.32 -32.13 0.27
N GLU A 310 15.59 -31.99 -0.01
CA GLU A 310 16.58 -33.10 0.09
C GLU A 310 16.57 -33.76 1.48
N VAL A 311 16.60 -32.96 2.57
CA VAL A 311 16.71 -33.47 3.95
C VAL A 311 15.37 -33.62 4.66
N ASN A 312 14.25 -33.48 3.96
CA ASN A 312 12.92 -33.64 4.54
C ASN A 312 12.77 -35.05 5.10
N THR A 313 12.46 -35.16 6.38
CA THR A 313 12.27 -36.46 7.04
C THR A 313 10.80 -36.77 7.28
N THR A 314 10.10 -35.89 8.02
CA THR A 314 8.71 -36.12 8.45
C THR A 314 7.74 -35.02 8.04
N GLY A 315 8.20 -33.96 7.38
CA GLY A 315 7.35 -32.89 6.86
C GLY A 315 6.43 -33.38 5.73
N ARG A 316 5.14 -33.10 5.82
CA ARG A 316 4.14 -33.55 4.82
C ARG A 316 3.50 -32.36 4.10
N ILE A 317 2.89 -32.63 2.97
CA ILE A 317 2.11 -31.65 2.20
C ILE A 317 2.97 -30.42 1.81
N ASN A 318 4.25 -30.66 1.54
CA ASN A 318 5.12 -29.59 1.06
C ASN A 318 5.22 -29.61 -0.47
N THR A 319 5.22 -28.44 -1.07
CA THR A 319 5.50 -28.25 -2.51
C THR A 319 6.76 -27.39 -2.65
N ALA A 320 7.81 -27.94 -3.21
CA ALA A 320 9.08 -27.28 -3.46
C ALA A 320 9.45 -27.38 -4.94
N VAL A 321 9.50 -26.27 -5.62
CA VAL A 321 9.86 -26.20 -7.04
C VAL A 321 11.03 -25.21 -7.24
N GLY A 322 12.16 -25.73 -7.61
CA GLY A 322 13.38 -24.94 -7.82
C GLY A 322 14.63 -25.59 -7.22
N LYS A 323 15.80 -25.24 -7.72
CA LYS A 323 17.07 -25.71 -7.16
C LYS A 323 17.18 -25.29 -5.69
N ASN A 324 17.47 -26.24 -4.81
CA ASN A 324 17.65 -26.07 -3.36
C ASN A 324 16.40 -25.45 -2.68
N SER A 325 15.22 -25.53 -3.27
CA SER A 325 13.98 -25.11 -2.62
C SER A 325 13.72 -25.99 -1.40
N MET A 326 13.55 -25.39 -0.22
CA MET A 326 13.34 -26.08 1.07
C MET A 326 14.46 -27.10 1.38
N LEU A 327 15.69 -26.82 1.00
CA LEU A 327 16.84 -27.75 1.16
C LEU A 327 16.97 -28.31 2.58
N ALA A 328 16.93 -27.41 3.58
CA ALA A 328 17.14 -27.78 4.99
C ALA A 328 15.86 -28.23 5.73
N ASN A 329 14.70 -28.30 5.07
CA ASN A 329 13.45 -28.70 5.72
C ASN A 329 13.54 -30.11 6.29
N THR A 330 13.27 -30.25 7.59
CA THR A 330 13.27 -31.59 8.24
C THR A 330 11.85 -32.05 8.58
N THR A 331 11.12 -31.25 9.35
CA THR A 331 9.80 -31.60 9.89
C THR A 331 8.71 -30.59 9.50
N GLY A 332 9.08 -29.43 8.92
CA GLY A 332 8.12 -28.43 8.48
C GLY A 332 7.12 -28.97 7.47
N ALA A 333 5.83 -28.65 7.66
CA ALA A 333 4.72 -29.16 6.87
C ALA A 333 3.90 -28.01 6.25
N ASP A 334 3.07 -28.35 5.24
CA ASP A 334 2.13 -27.40 4.61
C ASP A 334 2.81 -26.17 3.97
N ASN A 335 4.05 -26.31 3.54
CA ASN A 335 4.79 -25.22 2.90
C ASN A 335 4.71 -25.29 1.38
N SER A 336 4.59 -24.11 0.74
CA SER A 336 4.60 -23.97 -0.71
C SER A 336 5.75 -23.07 -1.13
N ALA A 337 6.75 -23.61 -1.81
CA ALA A 337 7.98 -22.92 -2.20
C ALA A 337 8.23 -23.07 -3.70
N PHE A 338 8.22 -21.94 -4.43
CA PHE A 338 8.46 -21.89 -5.87
C PHE A 338 9.59 -20.89 -6.20
N GLY A 339 10.72 -21.41 -6.62
CA GLY A 339 11.91 -20.63 -6.96
C GLY A 339 13.20 -21.25 -6.40
N GLY A 340 14.34 -20.92 -6.98
CA GLY A 340 15.63 -21.35 -6.45
C GLY A 340 15.93 -20.72 -5.09
N LEU A 341 16.51 -21.48 -4.16
CA LEU A 341 16.86 -21.03 -2.80
C LEU A 341 15.64 -20.46 -2.01
N THR A 342 14.46 -20.96 -2.30
CA THR A 342 13.23 -20.54 -1.59
C THR A 342 13.06 -21.39 -0.35
N LEU A 343 12.88 -20.75 0.83
CA LEU A 343 12.76 -21.44 2.13
C LEU A 343 13.91 -22.46 2.39
N ASP A 344 15.09 -22.21 1.82
CA ASP A 344 16.17 -23.19 1.82
C ASP A 344 16.77 -23.49 3.21
N ALA A 345 16.72 -22.53 4.14
CA ALA A 345 17.10 -22.74 5.53
C ALA A 345 15.96 -23.23 6.45
N ASN A 346 14.73 -23.37 5.95
CA ASN A 346 13.59 -23.79 6.79
C ASN A 346 13.84 -25.20 7.36
N THR A 347 13.71 -25.33 8.69
CA THR A 347 13.85 -26.65 9.35
C THR A 347 12.51 -27.21 9.82
N THR A 348 11.77 -26.43 10.59
CA THR A 348 10.54 -26.84 11.26
C THR A 348 9.35 -25.92 11.01
N GLY A 349 9.54 -24.80 10.31
CA GLY A 349 8.48 -23.83 10.00
C GLY A 349 7.38 -24.44 9.13
N ASN A 350 6.11 -24.10 9.43
CA ASN A 350 4.94 -24.67 8.78
C ASN A 350 4.10 -23.60 8.09
N SER A 351 3.29 -24.00 7.13
CA SER A 351 2.27 -23.16 6.50
C SER A 351 2.83 -21.87 5.91
N ASN A 352 4.03 -21.91 5.33
CA ASN A 352 4.63 -20.79 4.64
C ASN A 352 4.40 -20.89 3.13
N THR A 353 4.08 -19.79 2.51
CA THR A 353 3.99 -19.65 1.04
C THR A 353 5.10 -18.74 0.55
N ALA A 354 5.97 -19.23 -0.30
CA ALA A 354 7.11 -18.52 -0.83
C ALA A 354 7.20 -18.70 -2.35
N LEU A 355 7.15 -17.59 -3.09
CA LEU A 355 7.23 -17.56 -4.55
C LEU A 355 8.26 -16.53 -5.01
N GLY A 356 9.38 -16.96 -5.58
CA GLY A 356 10.45 -16.13 -6.10
C GLY A 356 11.83 -16.66 -5.73
N TYR A 357 12.86 -16.07 -6.30
CA TYR A 357 14.26 -16.41 -5.98
C TYR A 357 14.62 -15.96 -4.56
N ALA A 358 15.21 -16.86 -3.77
CA ALA A 358 15.68 -16.63 -2.39
C ALA A 358 14.61 -15.95 -1.48
N THR A 359 13.34 -16.29 -1.70
CA THR A 359 12.22 -15.83 -0.88
C THR A 359 12.20 -16.63 0.42
N LEU A 360 12.06 -15.95 1.59
CA LEU A 360 12.11 -16.59 2.91
C LEU A 360 13.35 -17.49 3.12
N SER A 361 14.47 -17.16 2.45
CA SER A 361 15.65 -18.01 2.44
C SER A 361 16.23 -18.29 3.82
N SER A 362 16.27 -17.31 4.71
CA SER A 362 16.79 -17.46 6.07
C SER A 362 15.77 -18.01 7.10
N ASN A 363 14.54 -18.30 6.68
CA ASN A 363 13.51 -18.81 7.59
C ASN A 363 13.91 -20.15 8.20
N THR A 364 13.93 -20.27 9.52
CA THR A 364 14.27 -21.53 10.18
C THR A 364 13.05 -22.22 10.80
N THR A 365 12.31 -21.51 11.61
CA THR A 365 11.22 -22.08 12.43
C THR A 365 9.89 -21.32 12.34
N ALA A 366 9.86 -20.19 11.62
CA ALA A 366 8.69 -19.34 11.55
C ALA A 366 7.55 -19.96 10.72
N ASN A 367 6.32 -19.65 11.10
CA ASN A 367 5.10 -20.19 10.48
C ASN A 367 4.23 -19.07 9.90
N TYR A 368 3.31 -19.44 9.01
CA TYR A 368 2.24 -18.58 8.51
C TYR A 368 2.73 -17.33 7.75
N ASN A 369 3.89 -17.41 7.10
CA ASN A 369 4.37 -16.32 6.26
C ASN A 369 3.93 -16.53 4.81
N THR A 370 3.52 -15.45 4.16
CA THR A 370 3.27 -15.40 2.73
C THR A 370 4.26 -14.42 2.10
N ALA A 371 5.14 -14.91 1.25
CA ALA A 371 6.16 -14.10 0.58
C ALA A 371 6.13 -14.35 -0.93
N VAL A 372 5.93 -13.31 -1.70
CA VAL A 372 5.87 -13.36 -3.17
C VAL A 372 6.77 -12.28 -3.77
N GLY A 373 7.78 -12.66 -4.49
CA GLY A 373 8.78 -11.77 -5.09
C GLY A 373 10.21 -12.17 -4.73
N SER A 374 11.15 -11.91 -5.62
CA SER A 374 12.56 -12.17 -5.35
C SER A 374 13.03 -11.44 -4.10
N LEU A 375 13.70 -12.14 -3.19
CA LEU A 375 14.22 -11.64 -1.91
C LEU A 375 13.14 -11.10 -0.95
N ALA A 376 11.86 -11.42 -1.15
CA ALA A 376 10.81 -11.07 -0.19
C ALA A 376 11.02 -11.88 1.12
N LEU A 377 11.01 -11.19 2.28
CA LEU A 377 11.26 -11.78 3.61
C LEU A 377 12.58 -12.60 3.68
N HIS A 378 13.60 -12.22 2.88
CA HIS A 378 14.82 -13.00 2.75
C HIS A 378 15.50 -13.31 4.08
N SER A 379 15.65 -12.31 4.95
CA SER A 379 16.37 -12.42 6.22
C SER A 379 15.50 -12.90 7.41
N ASN A 380 14.24 -13.22 7.16
CA ASN A 380 13.32 -13.68 8.22
C ASN A 380 13.84 -14.99 8.84
N THR A 381 13.95 -15.04 10.16
CA THR A 381 14.41 -16.24 10.86
C THR A 381 13.30 -16.94 11.64
N THR A 382 12.66 -16.23 12.56
CA THR A 382 11.68 -16.78 13.50
C THR A 382 10.35 -16.05 13.54
N ALA A 383 10.19 -14.97 12.80
CA ALA A 383 8.97 -14.18 12.79
C ALA A 383 7.87 -14.81 11.93
N GLY A 384 6.70 -15.00 12.51
CA GLY A 384 5.53 -15.58 11.84
C GLY A 384 4.42 -14.56 11.54
N GLY A 385 3.48 -14.97 10.67
CA GLY A 385 2.30 -14.17 10.35
C GLY A 385 2.56 -12.95 9.47
N ASN A 386 3.63 -12.94 8.68
CA ASN A 386 3.94 -11.84 7.78
C ASN A 386 3.43 -12.12 6.36
N THR A 387 2.98 -11.06 5.69
CA THR A 387 2.66 -11.08 4.25
C THR A 387 3.54 -10.08 3.51
N ALA A 388 4.39 -10.55 2.61
CA ALA A 388 5.29 -9.72 1.81
C ALA A 388 5.08 -10.01 0.33
N VAL A 389 4.64 -9.03 -0.43
CA VAL A 389 4.41 -9.14 -1.88
C VAL A 389 5.15 -8.05 -2.62
N GLY A 390 6.13 -8.41 -3.38
CA GLY A 390 6.98 -7.49 -4.14
C GLY A 390 8.47 -7.87 -4.05
N ASN A 391 9.24 -7.48 -5.03
CA ASN A 391 10.69 -7.65 -4.99
C ASN A 391 11.26 -6.91 -3.78
N GLN A 392 12.05 -7.61 -2.93
CA GLN A 392 12.67 -7.11 -1.71
C GLN A 392 11.69 -6.57 -0.65
N ALA A 393 10.40 -6.90 -0.73
CA ALA A 393 9.45 -6.56 0.33
C ALA A 393 9.88 -7.23 1.65
N MET A 394 10.06 -6.44 2.72
CA MET A 394 10.52 -6.89 4.05
C MET A 394 11.84 -7.68 4.02
N GLN A 395 12.73 -7.39 3.07
CA GLN A 395 13.95 -8.21 2.87
C GLN A 395 14.77 -8.40 4.13
N ASN A 396 14.96 -7.35 4.93
CA ASN A 396 15.85 -7.36 6.11
C ASN A 396 15.11 -7.69 7.42
N THR A 397 13.83 -8.02 7.37
CA THR A 397 13.07 -8.43 8.56
C THR A 397 13.65 -9.72 9.15
N THR A 398 13.90 -9.71 10.46
CA THR A 398 14.48 -10.87 11.15
C THR A 398 13.50 -11.54 12.12
N THR A 399 12.98 -10.81 13.09
CA THR A 399 12.14 -11.33 14.18
C THR A 399 10.79 -10.62 14.34
N ALA A 400 10.48 -9.66 13.47
CA ALA A 400 9.22 -8.92 13.48
C ALA A 400 8.07 -9.73 12.85
N GLY A 401 6.99 -9.93 13.58
CA GLY A 401 5.81 -10.67 13.11
C GLY A 401 4.57 -9.79 12.92
N GLY A 402 3.54 -10.36 12.28
CA GLY A 402 2.23 -9.73 12.13
C GLY A 402 2.19 -8.52 11.20
N SER A 403 3.05 -8.48 10.18
CA SER A 403 3.18 -7.33 9.28
C SER A 403 2.77 -7.66 7.84
N VAL A 404 2.25 -6.66 7.13
CA VAL A 404 1.86 -6.75 5.72
C VAL A 404 2.64 -5.72 4.89
N ALA A 405 3.42 -6.18 3.93
CA ALA A 405 4.14 -5.36 2.96
C ALA A 405 3.73 -5.73 1.54
N MET A 406 3.25 -4.77 0.77
CA MET A 406 2.95 -4.96 -0.65
C MET A 406 3.53 -3.83 -1.48
N GLY A 407 4.50 -4.14 -2.31
CA GLY A 407 5.19 -3.18 -3.19
C GLY A 407 6.68 -3.47 -3.30
N TYR A 408 7.29 -2.95 -4.36
CA TYR A 408 8.73 -2.98 -4.53
C TYR A 408 9.41 -2.26 -3.35
N THR A 409 10.33 -2.95 -2.67
CA THR A 409 11.07 -2.48 -1.48
C THR A 409 10.22 -1.94 -0.32
N ALA A 410 8.93 -2.32 -0.26
CA ALA A 410 8.12 -1.98 0.91
C ALA A 410 8.74 -2.60 2.18
N MET A 411 8.97 -1.79 3.20
CA MET A 411 9.61 -2.19 4.48
C MET A 411 10.99 -2.86 4.33
N LEU A 412 11.75 -2.49 3.29
CA LEU A 412 13.02 -3.14 2.97
C LEU A 412 13.94 -3.29 4.18
N ASN A 413 14.15 -2.22 4.94
CA ASN A 413 15.10 -2.15 6.05
C ASN A 413 14.53 -2.54 7.41
N ASN A 414 13.27 -2.95 7.47
CA ASN A 414 12.67 -3.36 8.75
C ASN A 414 13.42 -4.57 9.32
N THR A 415 13.78 -4.51 10.60
CA THR A 415 14.45 -5.61 11.29
C THR A 415 13.57 -6.25 12.34
N THR A 416 13.13 -5.48 13.33
CA THR A 416 12.39 -5.96 14.49
C THR A 416 11.06 -5.23 14.73
N GLY A 417 10.71 -4.22 13.92
CA GLY A 417 9.42 -3.53 14.02
C GLY A 417 8.27 -4.45 13.60
N GLY A 418 7.31 -4.69 14.48
CA GLY A 418 6.16 -5.58 14.25
C GLY A 418 4.83 -4.83 14.04
N SER A 419 3.79 -5.55 13.64
CA SER A 419 2.44 -5.00 13.44
C SER A 419 2.40 -3.84 12.45
N LEU A 420 3.10 -3.97 11.34
CA LEU A 420 3.23 -2.96 10.31
C LEU A 420 2.32 -3.24 9.12
N THR A 421 1.81 -2.17 8.53
CA THR A 421 1.14 -2.22 7.22
C THR A 421 1.85 -1.29 6.25
N GLY A 422 2.49 -1.82 5.21
CA GLY A 422 3.21 -1.06 4.18
C GLY A 422 2.72 -1.43 2.78
N LEU A 423 1.80 -0.65 2.23
CA LEU A 423 1.23 -0.88 0.91
C LEU A 423 1.66 0.21 -0.06
N GLY A 424 2.56 -0.09 -0.95
CA GLY A 424 3.05 0.83 -1.98
C GLY A 424 4.56 0.72 -2.21
N TYR A 425 5.00 1.25 -3.35
CA TYR A 425 6.41 1.40 -3.68
C TYR A 425 7.13 2.20 -2.57
N GLU A 426 8.18 1.62 -1.97
CA GLU A 426 8.98 2.22 -0.88
C GLU A 426 8.17 2.64 0.38
N ALA A 427 7.00 2.08 0.62
CA ALA A 427 6.29 2.33 1.87
C ALA A 427 7.10 1.78 3.06
N LEU A 428 7.34 2.60 4.10
CA LEU A 428 8.17 2.26 5.28
C LEU A 428 9.59 1.77 4.93
N LEU A 429 10.17 2.24 3.82
CA LEU A 429 11.46 1.75 3.31
C LEU A 429 12.56 1.71 4.38
N ALA A 430 12.74 2.80 5.13
CA ALA A 430 13.82 2.99 6.09
C ALA A 430 13.49 2.48 7.50
N ASN A 431 12.28 1.97 7.74
CA ASN A 431 11.88 1.49 9.07
C ASN A 431 12.83 0.38 9.54
N THR A 432 13.32 0.49 10.78
CA THR A 432 14.16 -0.53 11.39
C THR A 432 13.48 -1.23 12.56
N THR A 433 13.06 -0.48 13.56
CA THR A 433 12.47 -1.00 14.81
C THR A 433 11.10 -0.41 15.14
N GLY A 434 10.66 0.63 14.42
CA GLY A 434 9.35 1.25 14.63
C GLY A 434 8.21 0.24 14.40
N SER A 435 7.24 0.20 15.31
CA SER A 435 6.12 -0.77 15.30
C SER A 435 4.76 -0.07 15.15
N SER A 436 3.73 -0.83 14.83
CA SER A 436 2.35 -0.33 14.76
C SER A 436 2.15 0.84 13.77
N ASN A 437 2.94 0.90 12.70
CA ASN A 437 2.78 1.93 11.68
C ASN A 437 1.94 1.41 10.52
N THR A 438 1.06 2.27 10.01
CA THR A 438 0.29 2.03 8.78
C THR A 438 0.73 2.99 7.70
N ALA A 439 1.25 2.48 6.61
CA ALA A 439 1.70 3.24 5.45
C ALA A 439 1.05 2.72 4.17
N VAL A 440 0.15 3.48 3.59
CA VAL A 440 -0.57 3.13 2.36
C VAL A 440 -0.34 4.22 1.32
N GLY A 441 0.40 3.89 0.29
CA GLY A 441 0.75 4.80 -0.79
C GLY A 441 2.24 4.77 -1.12
N ARG A 442 2.57 5.26 -2.31
CA ARG A 442 3.97 5.39 -2.72
C ARG A 442 4.74 6.27 -1.72
N ALA A 443 5.83 5.74 -1.18
CA ALA A 443 6.74 6.43 -0.27
C ALA A 443 6.08 6.99 1.02
N ALA A 444 4.93 6.42 1.44
CA ALA A 444 4.34 6.74 2.73
C ALA A 444 5.27 6.25 3.86
N LEU A 445 5.55 7.12 4.86
CA LEU A 445 6.50 6.85 5.97
C LEU A 445 7.89 6.36 5.48
N ARG A 446 8.33 6.82 4.31
CA ARG A 446 9.53 6.28 3.67
C ARG A 446 10.78 6.37 4.56
N SER A 447 10.97 7.47 5.25
CA SER A 447 12.17 7.73 6.08
C SER A 447 12.03 7.31 7.53
N ASN A 448 10.89 6.74 7.94
CA ASN A 448 10.65 6.28 9.30
C ASN A 448 11.73 5.27 9.73
N THR A 449 12.36 5.49 10.87
CA THR A 449 13.39 4.57 11.37
C THR A 449 12.93 3.81 12.62
N THR A 450 12.63 4.50 13.68
CA THR A 450 12.29 3.92 14.98
C THR A 450 10.93 4.35 15.51
N ALA A 451 10.26 5.29 14.83
CA ALA A 451 8.97 5.81 15.27
C ALA A 451 7.85 4.77 15.15
N SER A 452 6.92 4.82 16.10
CA SER A 452 5.77 3.91 16.18
C SER A 452 4.44 4.65 16.16
N ASP A 453 3.35 3.90 15.95
CA ASP A 453 1.98 4.38 16.08
C ASP A 453 1.61 5.50 15.08
N ASN A 454 2.24 5.52 13.90
CA ASN A 454 1.92 6.47 12.85
C ASN A 454 0.98 5.86 11.80
N THR A 455 0.05 6.66 11.31
CA THR A 455 -0.82 6.32 10.18
C THR A 455 -0.57 7.28 9.02
N ALA A 456 -0.12 6.76 7.90
CA ALA A 456 0.14 7.50 6.67
C ALA A 456 -0.61 6.89 5.49
N VAL A 457 -1.59 7.58 4.96
CA VAL A 457 -2.37 7.14 3.80
C VAL A 457 -2.31 8.20 2.72
N GLY A 458 -1.64 7.90 1.63
CA GLY A 458 -1.43 8.82 0.51
C GLY A 458 0.01 8.80 0.03
N LYS A 459 0.21 9.20 -1.23
CA LYS A 459 1.55 9.37 -1.78
C LYS A 459 2.33 10.41 -0.95
N ASP A 460 3.55 10.07 -0.54
CA ASP A 460 4.46 10.92 0.21
C ASP A 460 3.89 11.42 1.57
N ALA A 461 2.85 10.76 2.13
CA ALA A 461 2.37 11.07 3.48
C ALA A 461 3.41 10.67 4.53
N LEU A 462 3.74 11.57 5.47
CA LEU A 462 4.79 11.40 6.50
C LEU A 462 6.16 10.99 5.90
N TYR A 463 6.46 11.47 4.69
CA TYR A 463 7.63 11.02 3.92
C TYR A 463 8.96 11.14 4.67
N ALA A 464 9.22 12.28 5.32
CA ALA A 464 10.49 12.57 5.99
C ALA A 464 10.51 12.16 7.48
N ASN A 465 9.41 11.64 8.03
CA ASN A 465 9.36 11.26 9.44
C ASN A 465 10.44 10.25 9.79
N THR A 466 11.21 10.51 10.83
CA THR A 466 12.27 9.59 11.32
C THR A 466 11.92 9.00 12.68
N THR A 467 11.62 9.83 13.67
CA THR A 467 11.37 9.44 15.07
C THR A 467 10.08 9.99 15.67
N GLY A 468 9.30 10.80 14.92
CA GLY A 468 8.01 11.32 15.36
C GLY A 468 6.96 10.22 15.46
N THR A 469 6.25 10.14 16.59
CA THR A 469 5.28 9.09 16.89
C THR A 469 3.85 9.63 16.91
N GLN A 470 2.86 8.73 16.78
CA GLN A 470 1.44 9.06 16.95
C GLN A 470 0.94 10.14 15.98
N ASN A 471 1.51 10.21 14.79
CA ASN A 471 1.04 11.11 13.73
C ASN A 471 0.04 10.39 12.81
N THR A 472 -1.01 11.09 12.43
CA THR A 472 -1.99 10.63 11.44
C THR A 472 -1.94 11.55 10.22
N ALA A 473 -1.58 11.02 9.08
CA ALA A 473 -1.55 11.72 7.80
C ALA A 473 -2.41 11.01 6.76
N LEU A 474 -3.49 11.62 6.35
CA LEU A 474 -4.39 11.12 5.32
C LEU A 474 -4.48 12.11 4.16
N GLY A 475 -3.80 11.83 3.08
CA GLY A 475 -3.75 12.65 1.89
C GLY A 475 -2.37 12.69 1.26
N LYS A 476 -2.30 12.99 -0.03
CA LYS A 476 -1.02 13.18 -0.71
C LYS A 476 -0.25 14.34 -0.07
N GLY A 477 0.99 14.11 0.34
CA GLY A 477 1.87 15.14 0.91
C GLY A 477 1.49 15.63 2.31
N ALA A 478 0.51 15.00 2.98
CA ALA A 478 0.18 15.34 4.37
C ALA A 478 1.38 15.04 5.28
N LEU A 479 1.81 16.03 6.09
CA LEU A 479 2.97 15.95 7.00
C LEU A 479 4.27 15.48 6.30
N ALA A 480 4.47 15.86 5.04
CA ALA A 480 5.56 15.30 4.25
C ALA A 480 6.97 15.62 4.78
N THR A 481 7.17 16.76 5.42
CA THR A 481 8.49 17.23 5.88
C THR A 481 8.77 17.03 7.37
N ILE A 482 7.80 16.57 8.13
CA ILE A 482 7.97 16.31 9.57
C ILE A 482 9.10 15.28 9.79
N THR A 483 9.92 15.54 10.78
CA THR A 483 11.05 14.63 11.10
C THR A 483 10.93 13.97 12.47
N THR A 484 10.70 14.74 13.52
CA THR A 484 10.72 14.26 14.90
C THR A 484 9.48 14.61 15.72
N ALA A 485 8.62 15.51 15.20
CA ALA A 485 7.41 15.93 15.90
C ALA A 485 6.35 14.83 15.98
N SER A 486 5.55 14.85 17.00
CA SER A 486 4.60 13.79 17.34
C SER A 486 3.18 14.32 17.51
N THR A 487 2.21 13.42 17.54
CA THR A 487 0.82 13.71 17.89
C THR A 487 0.10 14.69 16.95
N ASN A 488 0.49 14.76 15.69
CA ASN A 488 -0.20 15.57 14.69
C ASN A 488 -1.23 14.75 13.91
N THR A 489 -2.36 15.38 13.60
CA THR A 489 -3.39 14.84 12.70
C THR A 489 -3.52 15.74 11.49
N ALA A 490 -3.21 15.25 10.31
CA ALA A 490 -3.32 15.96 9.04
C ALA A 490 -4.17 15.16 8.05
N VAL A 491 -5.31 15.70 7.67
CA VAL A 491 -6.23 15.08 6.73
C VAL A 491 -6.49 16.01 5.56
N GLY A 492 -6.02 15.67 4.40
CA GLY A 492 -6.20 16.46 3.18
C GLY A 492 -4.93 16.53 2.32
N TYR A 493 -5.10 16.96 1.08
CA TYR A 493 -4.00 17.23 0.16
C TYR A 493 -3.08 18.32 0.75
N ASN A 494 -1.81 18.04 0.90
CA ASN A 494 -0.78 18.92 1.43
C ASN A 494 -1.10 19.54 2.82
N ALA A 495 -1.93 18.89 3.63
CA ALA A 495 -2.16 19.34 5.01
C ALA A 495 -0.86 19.25 5.82
N LEU A 496 -0.48 20.34 6.51
CA LEU A 496 0.76 20.44 7.31
C LEU A 496 2.05 20.04 6.55
N THR A 497 2.09 20.28 5.24
CA THR A 497 3.21 19.79 4.41
C THR A 497 4.56 20.31 4.89
N ALA A 498 4.71 21.58 5.27
CA ALA A 498 5.98 22.18 5.67
C ALA A 498 6.33 21.95 7.16
N ASN A 499 5.49 21.27 7.93
CA ASN A 499 5.72 21.09 9.37
C ASN A 499 7.00 20.27 9.61
N THR A 500 7.92 20.83 10.41
CA THR A 500 9.18 20.16 10.73
C THR A 500 9.22 19.66 12.17
N SER A 501 8.85 20.50 13.13
CA SER A 501 8.93 20.22 14.58
C SER A 501 7.68 20.59 15.37
N GLY A 502 6.65 21.18 14.74
CA GLY A 502 5.38 21.47 15.40
C GLY A 502 4.63 20.19 15.78
N SER A 503 4.21 20.08 17.02
CA SER A 503 3.51 18.90 17.57
C SER A 503 2.08 19.21 17.97
N THR A 504 1.25 18.18 18.13
CA THR A 504 -0.12 18.29 18.67
C THR A 504 -1.04 19.17 17.81
N ASN A 505 -0.82 19.24 16.51
CA ASN A 505 -1.70 19.97 15.60
C ASN A 505 -2.77 19.04 15.01
N VAL A 506 -3.98 19.56 14.87
CA VAL A 506 -5.08 18.94 14.11
C VAL A 506 -5.37 19.81 12.89
N ALA A 507 -5.17 19.28 11.71
CA ALA A 507 -5.32 19.97 10.43
C ALA A 507 -6.15 19.14 9.46
N VAL A 508 -7.37 19.58 9.15
CA VAL A 508 -8.30 18.87 8.27
C VAL A 508 -8.77 19.79 7.14
N GLY A 509 -8.37 19.49 5.94
CA GLY A 509 -8.69 20.24 4.73
C GLY A 509 -7.55 20.28 3.71
N ARG A 510 -7.85 20.70 2.49
CA ARG A 510 -6.86 20.91 1.44
C ARG A 510 -5.95 22.10 1.80
N GLU A 511 -4.64 21.87 1.76
CA GLU A 511 -3.62 22.92 1.99
C GLU A 511 -3.78 23.67 3.34
N VAL A 512 -4.43 23.02 4.30
CA VAL A 512 -4.60 23.54 5.66
C VAL A 512 -3.25 23.56 6.37
N MET A 513 -2.92 24.69 7.02
CA MET A 513 -1.63 24.88 7.72
C MET A 513 -0.41 24.49 6.85
N GLN A 514 -0.48 24.74 5.56
CA GLN A 514 0.53 24.25 4.61
C GLN A 514 1.95 24.76 4.93
N ALA A 515 2.09 26.02 5.35
CA ALA A 515 3.36 26.66 5.64
C ALA A 515 3.85 26.45 7.09
N ASN A 516 3.08 25.80 7.96
CA ASN A 516 3.46 25.63 9.37
C ASN A 516 4.80 24.89 9.48
N THR A 517 5.74 25.45 10.26
CA THR A 517 7.05 24.83 10.48
C THR A 517 7.21 24.32 11.91
N THR A 518 6.94 25.17 12.89
CA THR A 518 7.17 24.91 14.32
C THR A 518 5.95 25.15 15.21
N GLY A 519 4.86 25.75 14.66
CA GLY A 519 3.64 26.01 15.42
C GLY A 519 3.03 24.74 16.01
N THR A 520 2.56 24.80 17.25
CA THR A 520 2.04 23.64 18.02
C THR A 520 0.63 23.90 18.52
N GLU A 521 -0.07 22.82 18.84
CA GLU A 521 -1.38 22.87 19.51
C GLU A 521 -2.44 23.69 18.76
N ASN A 522 -2.37 23.71 17.42
CA ASN A 522 -3.38 24.33 16.58
C ASN A 522 -4.47 23.30 16.17
N VAL A 523 -5.73 23.73 16.19
CA VAL A 523 -6.89 22.94 15.72
C VAL A 523 -7.51 23.66 14.52
N VAL A 524 -7.33 23.12 13.32
CA VAL A 524 -7.67 23.80 12.08
C VAL A 524 -8.46 22.88 11.14
N VAL A 525 -9.64 23.34 10.75
CA VAL A 525 -10.52 22.62 9.83
C VAL A 525 -11.03 23.54 8.74
N GLY A 526 -10.68 23.27 7.50
CA GLY A 526 -11.10 24.06 6.33
C GLY A 526 -10.04 24.12 5.26
N GLY A 527 -10.43 24.24 4.01
CA GLY A 527 -9.47 24.47 2.92
C GLY A 527 -8.73 25.81 3.09
N ASN A 528 -7.42 25.79 2.96
CA ASN A 528 -6.59 26.99 3.12
C ASN A 528 -6.78 27.75 4.46
N ALA A 529 -7.26 27.05 5.51
CA ALA A 529 -7.31 27.64 6.84
C ALA A 529 -5.92 27.62 7.46
N LEU A 530 -5.52 28.76 8.07
CA LEU A 530 -4.20 28.96 8.70
C LEU A 530 -3.02 28.51 7.80
N ASP A 531 -3.19 28.63 6.48
CA ASP A 531 -2.23 28.06 5.52
C ASP A 531 -0.90 28.82 5.45
N ALA A 532 -0.87 30.08 5.76
CA ALA A 532 0.36 30.89 5.84
C ALA A 532 1.13 30.75 7.16
N ASN A 533 0.56 30.13 8.18
CA ASN A 533 1.18 30.06 9.51
C ASN A 533 2.52 29.34 9.48
N THR A 534 3.51 29.94 10.14
CA THR A 534 4.84 29.34 10.25
C THR A 534 5.18 28.89 11.68
N VAL A 535 4.89 29.70 12.68
CA VAL A 535 5.29 29.48 14.08
C VAL A 535 4.15 29.66 15.09
N GLY A 536 3.01 30.28 14.68
CA GLY A 536 1.88 30.54 15.57
C GLY A 536 1.30 29.26 16.18
N SER A 537 0.93 29.33 17.45
CA SER A 537 0.47 28.19 18.23
C SER A 537 -0.86 28.48 18.95
N TYR A 538 -1.54 27.42 19.39
CA TYR A 538 -2.78 27.54 20.15
C TYR A 538 -3.94 28.19 19.38
N ASN A 539 -3.94 28.14 18.05
CA ASN A 539 -5.02 28.70 17.23
C ASN A 539 -6.12 27.67 16.98
N ALA A 540 -7.36 28.14 16.99
CA ALA A 540 -8.53 27.35 16.57
C ALA A 540 -9.16 28.00 15.33
N ALA A 541 -9.02 27.38 14.16
CA ALA A 541 -9.56 27.90 12.90
C ALA A 541 -10.52 26.87 12.27
N LEU A 542 -11.78 27.25 12.09
CA LEU A 542 -12.81 26.40 11.52
C LEU A 542 -13.55 27.15 10.39
N GLY A 543 -13.23 26.86 9.18
CA GLY A 543 -13.80 27.46 7.97
C GLY A 543 -12.77 27.61 6.85
N ASN A 544 -13.25 27.72 5.62
CA ASN A 544 -12.37 27.99 4.49
C ASN A 544 -11.70 29.35 4.68
N ALA A 545 -10.39 29.40 4.49
CA ALA A 545 -9.52 30.58 4.65
C ALA A 545 -9.60 31.28 6.01
N ALA A 546 -10.09 30.64 7.07
CA ALA A 546 -10.03 31.18 8.42
C ALA A 546 -8.55 31.33 8.85
N LEU A 547 -8.13 32.55 9.31
CA LEU A 547 -6.73 32.89 9.63
C LEU A 547 -5.76 32.64 8.46
N GLY A 548 -6.24 32.70 7.21
CA GLY A 548 -5.44 32.25 6.04
C GLY A 548 -4.12 32.98 5.85
N SER A 549 -4.03 34.26 6.14
CA SER A 549 -2.80 35.07 5.96
C SER A 549 -1.90 35.14 7.18
N ASP A 550 -2.33 34.64 8.34
CA ASP A 550 -1.58 34.78 9.59
C ASP A 550 -0.32 33.93 9.63
N THR A 551 0.83 34.58 9.72
CA THR A 551 2.12 33.88 9.70
C THR A 551 2.65 33.52 11.09
N LYS A 552 2.35 34.32 12.13
CA LYS A 552 3.00 34.18 13.44
C LYS A 552 2.10 34.49 14.65
N GLY A 553 0.79 34.76 14.40
CA GLY A 553 -0.17 34.99 15.49
C GLY A 553 -0.51 33.71 16.23
N SER A 554 -0.71 33.81 17.51
CA SER A 554 -1.05 32.71 18.40
C SER A 554 -2.35 33.01 19.17
N ARG A 555 -3.00 31.97 19.70
CA ARG A 555 -4.14 32.06 20.63
C ARG A 555 -5.38 32.72 20.04
N SER A 556 -5.55 32.65 18.72
CA SER A 556 -6.72 33.17 18.03
C SER A 556 -7.77 32.08 17.79
N VAL A 557 -9.04 32.47 17.84
CA VAL A 557 -10.21 31.64 17.49
C VAL A 557 -10.89 32.24 16.27
N ALA A 558 -10.92 31.54 15.16
CA ALA A 558 -11.56 31.96 13.91
C ALA A 558 -12.53 30.88 13.42
N ILE A 559 -13.83 31.10 13.57
CA ILE A 559 -14.87 30.14 13.17
C ILE A 559 -15.78 30.79 12.12
N GLY A 560 -15.68 30.34 10.90
CA GLY A 560 -16.46 30.84 9.77
C GLY A 560 -15.62 31.01 8.52
N HIS A 561 -16.28 31.02 7.36
CA HIS A 561 -15.60 31.34 6.09
C HIS A 561 -14.98 32.74 6.16
N ASN A 562 -13.70 32.84 5.88
CA ASN A 562 -12.92 34.06 5.93
C ASN A 562 -12.88 34.78 7.31
N ALA A 563 -13.10 34.09 8.41
CA ALA A 563 -12.89 34.69 9.73
C ALA A 563 -11.41 35.01 9.96
N LEU A 564 -11.04 36.25 10.31
CA LEU A 564 -9.67 36.73 10.50
C LEU A 564 -8.71 36.44 9.33
N THR A 565 -9.21 36.39 8.10
CA THR A 565 -8.39 35.95 6.95
C THR A 565 -7.14 36.78 6.76
N ASN A 566 -7.20 38.10 6.94
CA ASN A 566 -6.09 39.01 6.70
C ASN A 566 -5.21 39.24 7.93
N GLN A 567 -5.53 38.65 9.09
CA GLN A 567 -4.66 38.73 10.26
C GLN A 567 -3.25 38.29 9.89
N ASN A 568 -2.24 39.12 10.23
CA ASN A 568 -0.85 38.76 9.92
C ASN A 568 0.13 39.53 10.80
N PHE A 569 0.65 38.85 11.79
CA PHE A 569 1.68 39.43 12.66
C PHE A 569 3.09 39.18 12.10
N THR A 570 3.94 40.21 12.10
CA THR A 570 5.33 40.13 11.63
C THR A 570 6.28 39.50 12.65
N SER A 571 5.88 39.44 13.92
CA SER A 571 6.57 38.79 15.03
C SER A 571 5.66 37.76 15.72
N ALA A 572 6.21 36.85 16.49
CA ALA A 572 5.42 35.95 17.31
C ALA A 572 4.61 36.76 18.34
N THR A 573 3.29 36.74 18.21
CA THR A 573 2.36 37.57 18.98
C THR A 573 1.22 36.72 19.52
N ASP A 574 0.93 36.83 20.81
CA ASP A 574 -0.28 36.29 21.41
C ASP A 574 -1.46 37.24 21.09
N ALA A 575 -2.12 36.94 19.98
CA ALA A 575 -3.13 37.85 19.42
C ALA A 575 -4.46 37.83 20.19
N HIS A 576 -4.85 36.70 20.76
CA HIS A 576 -6.08 36.53 21.53
C HIS A 576 -7.35 37.02 20.81
N ASN A 577 -7.37 37.04 19.49
CA ASN A 577 -8.56 37.39 18.72
C ASN A 577 -9.59 36.26 18.69
N VAL A 578 -10.86 36.60 18.84
CA VAL A 578 -12.00 35.67 18.68
C VAL A 578 -12.90 36.18 17.57
N ALA A 579 -13.01 35.45 16.49
CA ALA A 579 -13.93 35.79 15.40
C ALA A 579 -14.84 34.59 15.08
N VAL A 580 -16.14 34.75 15.23
CA VAL A 580 -17.16 33.72 14.96
C VAL A 580 -18.20 34.26 14.00
N GLY A 581 -18.19 33.80 12.79
CA GLY A 581 -19.11 34.22 11.72
C GLY A 581 -18.41 34.37 10.37
N GLN A 582 -19.17 34.33 9.29
CA GLN A 582 -18.65 34.59 7.95
C GLN A 582 -18.07 36.01 7.89
N ASN A 583 -16.83 36.14 7.45
CA ASN A 583 -16.12 37.41 7.32
C ASN A 583 -16.00 38.20 8.66
N ALA A 584 -16.13 37.55 9.82
CA ALA A 584 -15.87 38.22 11.10
C ALA A 584 -14.38 38.56 11.20
N GLY A 585 -14.06 39.83 11.47
CA GLY A 585 -12.70 40.34 11.54
C GLY A 585 -11.90 40.13 10.25
N LEU A 586 -12.53 40.12 9.07
CA LEU A 586 -11.90 39.78 7.80
C LEU A 586 -10.61 40.55 7.53
N ASN A 587 -10.61 41.88 7.74
CA ASN A 587 -9.50 42.76 7.42
C ASN A 587 -8.56 43.05 8.62
N VAL A 588 -8.79 42.41 9.76
CA VAL A 588 -7.84 42.53 10.88
C VAL A 588 -6.45 42.13 10.38
N THR A 589 -5.46 43.00 10.62
CA THR A 589 -4.05 42.75 10.25
C THR A 589 -3.19 42.54 11.50
N THR A 590 -3.06 43.57 12.32
CA THR A 590 -2.22 43.59 13.53
C THR A 590 -3.00 43.90 14.81
N GLY A 591 -4.31 44.10 14.70
CA GLY A 591 -5.18 44.24 15.88
C GLY A 591 -5.21 42.95 16.71
N ASP A 592 -5.13 43.08 18.03
CA ASP A 592 -5.12 41.98 18.99
C ASP A 592 -6.22 42.15 20.05
N GLN A 593 -6.51 41.04 20.76
CA GLN A 593 -7.44 41.02 21.88
C GLN A 593 -8.91 41.38 21.49
N ASN A 594 -9.26 41.19 20.22
CA ASN A 594 -10.59 41.49 19.70
C ASN A 594 -11.56 40.29 19.82
N THR A 595 -12.84 40.58 20.04
CA THR A 595 -13.92 39.61 20.01
C THR A 595 -14.98 40.03 18.99
N TYR A 596 -15.06 39.34 17.85
CA TYR A 596 -16.00 39.55 16.74
C TYR A 596 -16.94 38.37 16.59
N ILE A 597 -18.19 38.49 17.03
CA ILE A 597 -19.17 37.40 16.94
C ILE A 597 -20.37 37.84 16.09
N GLY A 598 -20.53 37.26 14.95
CA GLY A 598 -21.57 37.54 13.97
C GLY A 598 -21.04 37.70 12.56
N GLY A 599 -21.85 37.41 11.55
CA GLY A 599 -21.41 37.62 10.16
C GLY A 599 -21.01 39.06 9.92
N LYS A 600 -19.84 39.29 9.30
CA LYS A 600 -19.26 40.61 9.03
C LYS A 600 -19.04 41.49 10.27
N SER A 601 -18.97 40.94 11.48
CA SER A 601 -18.60 41.71 12.69
C SER A 601 -17.13 42.14 12.60
N GLY A 602 -16.84 43.42 12.79
CA GLY A 602 -15.48 43.98 12.70
C GLY A 602 -14.81 43.80 11.34
N VAL A 603 -15.59 43.69 10.25
CA VAL A 603 -15.10 43.27 8.94
C VAL A 603 -14.06 44.18 8.33
N LEU A 604 -14.08 45.49 8.62
CA LEU A 604 -13.13 46.48 8.11
C LEU A 604 -12.08 46.90 9.14
N THR A 605 -12.14 46.45 10.39
CA THR A 605 -11.10 46.75 11.41
C THR A 605 -9.77 46.17 10.96
N THR A 606 -8.69 46.97 11.03
CA THR A 606 -7.35 46.57 10.59
C THR A 606 -6.37 46.39 11.77
N ASP A 607 -6.12 47.41 12.56
CA ASP A 607 -5.17 47.40 13.67
C ASP A 607 -5.81 47.74 15.04
N GLY A 608 -7.14 47.97 15.06
CA GLY A 608 -7.90 48.20 16.30
C GLY A 608 -7.77 47.03 17.27
N ARG A 609 -7.61 47.35 18.56
CA ARG A 609 -7.37 46.36 19.63
C ARG A 609 -8.46 46.41 20.70
N GLN A 610 -8.58 45.30 21.42
CA GLN A 610 -9.48 45.18 22.57
C GLN A 610 -10.96 45.52 22.27
N ASN A 611 -11.36 45.32 21.05
CA ASN A 611 -12.76 45.54 20.62
C ASN A 611 -13.63 44.31 20.87
N VAL A 612 -14.85 44.55 21.30
CA VAL A 612 -15.94 43.56 21.43
C VAL A 612 -17.08 43.95 20.47
N ALA A 613 -17.28 43.16 19.42
CA ALA A 613 -18.38 43.36 18.49
C ALA A 613 -19.21 42.07 18.36
N VAL A 614 -20.43 42.11 18.88
CA VAL A 614 -21.37 40.95 18.86
C VAL A 614 -22.63 41.28 18.11
N GLY A 615 -22.83 40.72 16.96
CA GLY A 615 -23.98 40.95 16.09
C GLY A 615 -23.62 40.98 14.61
N TYR A 616 -24.61 40.79 13.75
CA TYR A 616 -24.38 40.93 12.30
C TYR A 616 -24.02 42.35 11.94
N ASN A 617 -22.96 42.55 11.16
CA ASN A 617 -22.46 43.86 10.74
C ASN A 617 -22.13 44.83 11.91
N CYS A 618 -21.85 44.33 13.10
CA CYS A 618 -21.44 45.09 14.24
C CYS A 618 -19.99 45.58 13.99
N MET A 619 -19.70 46.91 14.14
CA MET A 619 -18.44 47.55 13.72
C MET A 619 -18.04 47.16 12.27
N GLY A 620 -19.06 47.17 11.35
CA GLY A 620 -18.90 46.52 10.04
C GLY A 620 -18.50 47.40 8.88
N ASN A 621 -18.49 48.75 9.02
CA ASN A 621 -18.29 49.64 7.88
C ASN A 621 -17.11 50.62 8.04
N ALA A 622 -16.36 50.54 9.09
CA ALA A 622 -15.21 51.40 9.33
C ALA A 622 -14.06 50.64 10.03
N ASP A 623 -12.89 51.21 9.98
CA ASP A 623 -11.73 50.72 10.72
C ASP A 623 -11.86 51.17 12.17
N ALA A 624 -12.40 50.29 13.02
CA ALA A 624 -12.68 50.60 14.41
C ALA A 624 -11.39 50.86 15.21
N GLY A 625 -11.39 51.96 16.02
CA GLY A 625 -10.32 52.23 16.97
C GLY A 625 -10.24 51.17 18.08
N ASN A 626 -9.61 51.51 19.20
CA ASN A 626 -9.38 50.58 20.29
C ASN A 626 -10.48 50.61 21.35
N ASP A 627 -10.58 49.56 22.16
CA ASP A 627 -11.33 49.54 23.41
C ASP A 627 -12.85 49.79 23.24
N ASN A 628 -13.41 49.44 22.07
CA ASN A 628 -14.83 49.58 21.79
C ASN A 628 -15.61 48.33 22.17
N THR A 629 -16.80 48.51 22.74
CA THR A 629 -17.78 47.43 23.02
C THR A 629 -19.05 47.71 22.25
N ALA A 630 -19.39 46.89 21.26
CA ALA A 630 -20.61 46.98 20.48
C ALA A 630 -21.36 45.66 20.51
N VAL A 631 -22.61 45.67 20.90
CA VAL A 631 -23.48 44.47 20.97
C VAL A 631 -24.84 44.79 20.31
N GLY A 632 -25.10 44.14 19.21
CA GLY A 632 -26.32 44.32 18.43
C GLY A 632 -26.06 44.33 16.94
N VAL A 633 -27.07 44.02 16.15
CA VAL A 633 -27.02 44.14 14.68
C VAL A 633 -26.74 45.58 14.30
N GLY A 634 -25.67 45.83 13.55
CA GLY A 634 -25.24 47.17 13.12
C GLY A 634 -24.83 48.12 14.28
N ALA A 635 -24.53 47.61 15.47
CA ALA A 635 -24.04 48.47 16.57
C ALA A 635 -22.65 49.02 16.22
N ALA A 636 -22.37 50.31 16.48
CA ALA A 636 -21.13 51.01 16.16
C ALA A 636 -20.67 50.78 14.70
N TYR A 637 -21.60 50.74 13.75
CA TYR A 637 -21.37 50.34 12.36
C TYR A 637 -20.27 51.14 11.67
N ASN A 638 -20.23 52.48 11.85
CA ASN A 638 -19.26 53.39 11.21
C ASN A 638 -18.14 53.85 12.17
N CYS A 639 -17.99 53.26 13.34
CA CYS A 639 -17.11 53.76 14.40
C CYS A 639 -15.63 53.59 14.04
N THR A 640 -14.89 54.69 14.02
CA THR A 640 -13.43 54.77 13.97
C THR A 640 -12.82 55.22 15.29
N GLY A 641 -13.63 55.80 16.20
CA GLY A 641 -13.22 56.24 17.55
C GLY A 641 -12.87 55.11 18.50
N ALA A 642 -12.43 55.45 19.68
CA ALA A 642 -11.99 54.50 20.73
C ALA A 642 -12.86 54.61 22.00
N ASN A 643 -12.80 53.61 22.86
CA ASN A 643 -13.45 53.56 24.16
C ASN A 643 -15.00 53.69 24.16
N ASN A 644 -15.65 53.39 23.05
CA ASN A 644 -17.10 53.50 22.92
C ASN A 644 -17.81 52.23 23.36
N THR A 645 -18.98 52.42 24.00
CA THR A 645 -19.91 51.32 24.34
C THR A 645 -21.25 51.52 23.61
N ALA A 646 -21.57 50.65 22.67
CA ALA A 646 -22.80 50.71 21.89
C ALA A 646 -23.57 49.39 22.03
N ILE A 647 -24.66 49.38 22.80
CA ILE A 647 -25.45 48.15 23.08
C ILE A 647 -26.90 48.32 22.63
N GLY A 648 -27.26 47.57 21.62
CA GLY A 648 -28.59 47.60 20.99
C GLY A 648 -28.49 47.55 19.48
N ARG A 649 -29.57 47.14 18.78
CA ARG A 649 -29.60 47.18 17.31
C ARG A 649 -29.35 48.59 16.83
N SER A 650 -28.41 48.78 15.94
CA SER A 650 -28.01 50.08 15.38
C SER A 650 -27.68 51.17 16.45
N ALA A 651 -27.31 50.80 17.68
CA ALA A 651 -26.75 51.71 18.66
C ALA A 651 -25.41 52.25 18.16
N GLY A 652 -25.24 53.58 18.13
CA GLY A 652 -24.01 54.19 17.59
C GLY A 652 -23.76 53.91 16.11
N GLU A 653 -24.77 53.58 15.31
CA GLU A 653 -24.58 53.27 13.89
C GLU A 653 -23.95 54.43 13.10
N GLU A 654 -24.26 55.65 13.50
CA GLU A 654 -23.79 56.88 12.88
C GLU A 654 -22.49 57.43 13.54
N LEU A 655 -22.03 56.80 14.64
CA LEU A 655 -20.79 57.18 15.31
C LEU A 655 -19.59 56.95 14.37
N SER A 656 -18.86 58.02 14.11
CA SER A 656 -17.60 57.92 13.31
C SER A 656 -16.37 58.01 14.19
N SER A 657 -15.88 59.23 14.49
CA SER A 657 -14.59 59.43 15.17
C SER A 657 -14.72 59.83 16.65
N GLY A 658 -15.96 59.87 17.21
CA GLY A 658 -16.17 60.15 18.62
C GLY A 658 -15.62 59.08 19.55
N ASP A 659 -15.06 59.48 20.65
CA ASP A 659 -14.43 58.64 21.66
C ASP A 659 -15.25 58.61 22.97
N ASN A 660 -15.10 57.53 23.76
CA ASN A 660 -15.61 57.43 25.12
C ASN A 660 -17.14 57.63 25.24
N ASN A 661 -17.92 57.24 24.25
CA ASN A 661 -19.38 57.31 24.26
C ASN A 661 -20.04 56.06 24.80
N MET A 662 -21.19 56.20 25.51
CA MET A 662 -22.02 55.11 25.98
C MET A 662 -23.42 55.24 25.37
N LEU A 663 -23.73 54.38 24.40
CA LEU A 663 -24.97 54.38 23.60
C LEU A 663 -25.78 53.09 23.84
N LEU A 664 -26.79 53.17 24.69
CA LEU A 664 -27.54 52.01 25.15
C LEU A 664 -28.98 52.03 24.66
N GLY A 665 -29.38 51.01 23.94
CA GLY A 665 -30.74 50.86 23.42
C GLY A 665 -30.80 50.78 21.89
N ASN A 666 -31.93 50.36 21.35
CA ASN A 666 -32.17 50.32 19.91
C ASN A 666 -32.00 51.73 19.31
N GLN A 667 -31.12 51.87 18.32
CA GLN A 667 -30.85 53.12 17.60
C GLN A 667 -30.39 54.29 18.51
N ALA A 668 -29.82 54.03 19.68
CA ALA A 668 -29.26 55.04 20.54
C ALA A 668 -28.10 55.77 19.82
N GLY A 669 -28.07 57.13 19.90
CA GLY A 669 -27.06 57.98 19.26
C GLY A 669 -27.29 58.22 17.75
N ARG A 670 -28.39 57.73 17.18
CA ARG A 670 -28.79 58.08 15.81
C ARG A 670 -29.59 59.40 15.79
N THR A 671 -29.67 60.01 14.61
CA THR A 671 -30.56 61.13 14.37
C THR A 671 -31.98 60.90 14.94
N GLY A 672 -32.44 61.79 15.83
CA GLY A 672 -33.73 61.66 16.51
C GLY A 672 -33.71 60.94 17.87
N SER A 673 -32.58 60.45 18.31
CA SER A 673 -32.41 59.95 19.69
C SER A 673 -32.26 61.07 20.70
N PRO A 674 -32.42 60.87 22.01
CA PRO A 674 -32.04 61.82 23.04
C PRO A 674 -30.56 62.17 22.89
N GLY A 675 -30.24 63.45 22.86
CA GLY A 675 -28.87 63.93 22.60
C GLY A 675 -28.51 64.11 21.11
N GLY A 676 -29.41 63.67 20.17
CA GLY A 676 -29.21 63.81 18.75
C GLY A 676 -28.36 62.72 18.12
N ARG A 677 -27.81 62.99 16.91
CA ARG A 677 -26.84 62.16 16.25
C ARG A 677 -25.50 62.28 16.98
N ILE A 678 -24.95 61.15 17.39
CA ILE A 678 -23.58 61.07 17.91
C ILE A 678 -22.71 60.56 16.75
N ASP A 679 -21.84 61.45 16.27
CA ASP A 679 -20.94 61.21 15.09
C ASP A 679 -19.47 61.35 15.46
N THR A 680 -19.06 62.59 15.71
CA THR A 680 -17.69 62.97 16.09
C THR A 680 -17.57 63.41 17.54
N GLU A 681 -18.67 63.42 18.25
CA GLU A 681 -18.76 63.78 19.63
C GLU A 681 -18.14 62.73 20.55
N SER A 682 -17.60 63.20 21.67
CA SER A 682 -16.94 62.34 22.68
C SER A 682 -17.53 62.58 24.05
N ASP A 683 -17.39 61.63 24.94
CA ASP A 683 -17.80 61.70 26.34
C ASP A 683 -19.32 61.75 26.57
N ASP A 684 -20.14 61.26 25.62
CA ASP A 684 -21.58 61.31 25.70
C ASP A 684 -22.21 60.02 26.23
N ILE A 685 -23.33 60.16 27.00
CA ILE A 685 -24.14 59.03 27.40
C ILE A 685 -25.56 59.19 26.79
N VAL A 686 -25.95 58.23 25.90
CA VAL A 686 -27.28 58.22 25.31
C VAL A 686 -28.03 56.93 25.70
N LEU A 687 -29.20 57.10 26.32
CA LEU A 687 -30.04 55.97 26.75
C LEU A 687 -31.29 55.92 25.90
N GLY A 688 -31.37 54.94 25.00
CA GLY A 688 -32.47 54.69 24.11
C GLY A 688 -32.58 55.62 22.91
N ASN A 689 -33.64 55.49 22.13
CA ASN A 689 -33.97 56.30 20.95
C ASN A 689 -35.12 57.24 21.27
N GLY A 690 -35.53 58.02 20.28
CA GLY A 690 -36.61 58.99 20.44
C GLY A 690 -37.98 58.40 20.83
N SER A 691 -38.15 57.10 20.79
CA SER A 691 -39.39 56.39 21.19
C SER A 691 -39.46 56.06 22.69
N ILE A 692 -38.36 56.22 23.44
CA ILE A 692 -38.34 55.98 24.88
C ILE A 692 -39.19 57.06 25.55
N SER A 693 -40.19 56.69 26.31
CA SER A 693 -41.15 57.60 26.98
C SER A 693 -40.93 57.65 28.48
N VAL A 694 -40.38 56.65 29.11
CA VAL A 694 -40.19 56.60 30.57
C VAL A 694 -38.86 55.92 30.90
N ALA A 695 -38.11 56.46 31.81
CA ALA A 695 -36.96 55.82 32.45
C ALA A 695 -37.30 55.57 33.95
N HIS A 696 -37.39 54.31 34.35
CA HIS A 696 -37.55 53.91 35.73
C HIS A 696 -36.18 53.77 36.42
N ILE A 697 -35.86 54.68 37.31
CA ILE A 697 -34.60 54.69 38.08
C ILE A 697 -34.94 54.72 39.57
N GLN A 698 -34.50 53.73 40.33
CA GLN A 698 -34.83 53.57 41.74
C GLN A 698 -34.06 54.49 42.65
N VAL A 699 -32.93 55.04 42.16
CA VAL A 699 -32.03 55.89 42.93
C VAL A 699 -31.77 57.17 42.13
N ASP A 700 -31.50 58.27 42.80
CA ASP A 700 -31.12 59.53 42.15
C ASP A 700 -29.74 59.48 41.52
N TRP A 701 -29.57 60.26 40.47
CA TRP A 701 -28.26 60.45 39.86
C TRP A 701 -27.40 61.31 40.76
N THR A 702 -26.24 60.81 41.20
CA THR A 702 -25.26 61.62 41.95
C THR A 702 -24.33 62.35 40.99
N VAL A 703 -24.36 63.63 40.95
CA VAL A 703 -23.46 64.46 40.14
C VAL A 703 -22.23 64.82 40.99
N ALA A 704 -21.05 64.55 40.48
CA ALA A 704 -19.78 64.97 41.14
C ALA A 704 -19.76 66.46 41.35
N SER A 705 -19.51 66.94 42.58
CA SER A 705 -19.59 68.35 42.93
C SER A 705 -18.53 68.75 43.93
N ASP A 706 -17.37 68.01 43.91
CA ASP A 706 -16.21 68.37 44.77
C ASP A 706 -15.66 69.75 44.42
N ALA A 707 -15.47 70.61 45.38
CA ALA A 707 -14.94 71.95 45.17
C ALA A 707 -13.48 71.98 44.70
N ARG A 708 -12.74 70.86 44.95
CA ARG A 708 -11.36 70.69 44.49
C ARG A 708 -11.25 70.53 43.00
N ASP A 709 -12.32 70.09 42.36
CA ASP A 709 -12.43 69.84 40.92
C ASP A 709 -13.04 71.01 40.16
N LYS A 710 -13.23 72.14 40.83
CA LYS A 710 -13.86 73.36 40.32
C LYS A 710 -12.97 74.54 40.51
N THR A 711 -13.03 75.48 39.58
CA THR A 711 -12.26 76.74 39.62
C THR A 711 -13.17 77.94 39.25
N ASP A 712 -12.71 79.14 39.35
CA ASP A 712 -13.35 80.36 38.88
C ASP A 712 -14.80 80.59 39.43
N PHE A 713 -14.98 80.36 40.71
CA PHE A 713 -16.26 80.50 41.37
C PHE A 713 -16.70 82.01 41.31
N THR A 714 -17.91 82.15 40.67
CA THR A 714 -18.57 83.50 40.65
C THR A 714 -19.99 83.31 41.20
N PRO A 715 -20.56 84.33 41.88
CA PRO A 715 -21.95 84.31 42.31
C PRO A 715 -22.90 84.15 41.13
N LEU A 716 -23.90 83.24 41.25
CA LEU A 716 -24.91 83.04 40.22
C LEU A 716 -25.74 84.34 40.09
N ASP A 717 -25.82 84.83 38.85
CA ASP A 717 -26.60 86.05 38.51
C ASP A 717 -28.04 85.79 38.02
N LEU A 718 -28.34 84.53 37.57
CA LEU A 718 -29.70 84.06 37.25
C LEU A 718 -30.44 83.84 38.56
N GLY A 719 -31.43 84.71 38.85
CA GLY A 719 -32.20 84.66 40.09
C GLY A 719 -33.70 84.89 39.84
N LEU A 720 -34.31 85.73 40.73
CA LEU A 720 -35.79 85.93 40.74
C LEU A 720 -36.33 86.45 39.42
N ASP A 721 -35.67 87.37 38.73
CA ASP A 721 -36.20 87.93 37.48
C ASP A 721 -36.12 86.92 36.33
N PHE A 722 -35.09 86.10 36.28
CA PHE A 722 -35.02 84.97 35.30
C PHE A 722 -36.14 83.98 35.56
N VAL A 723 -36.40 83.57 36.82
CA VAL A 723 -37.46 82.66 37.19
C VAL A 723 -38.86 83.17 36.83
N LYS A 724 -39.14 84.47 37.07
CA LYS A 724 -40.37 85.14 36.67
C LYS A 724 -40.59 85.22 35.18
N ALA A 725 -39.54 85.20 34.33
CA ALA A 725 -39.63 85.22 32.88
C ALA A 725 -39.88 83.85 32.27
N LEU A 726 -39.62 82.79 33.01
CA LEU A 726 -39.89 81.38 32.55
C LEU A 726 -41.38 81.19 32.35
N SER A 727 -41.75 80.49 31.27
CA SER A 727 -43.14 80.17 30.92
C SER A 727 -43.38 78.63 31.08
N PRO A 728 -43.76 78.14 32.27
CA PRO A 728 -44.08 76.75 32.44
C PRO A 728 -45.38 76.40 31.71
N LEU A 729 -45.39 75.27 31.01
CA LEU A 729 -46.53 74.84 30.18
C LEU A 729 -46.77 73.36 30.24
N THR A 730 -47.94 72.94 29.84
CA THR A 730 -48.26 71.55 29.56
C THR A 730 -48.20 71.31 28.05
N TYR A 731 -47.70 70.14 27.65
CA TYR A 731 -47.60 69.83 26.22
C TYR A 731 -47.82 68.33 26.01
N LYS A 732 -47.99 67.90 24.76
CA LYS A 732 -47.91 66.57 24.29
C LYS A 732 -46.76 66.45 23.31
N TRP A 733 -46.03 65.35 23.44
CA TRP A 733 -44.96 65.12 22.50
C TRP A 733 -45.50 64.75 21.09
N ASP A 734 -44.94 65.33 20.07
CA ASP A 734 -45.14 65.03 18.66
C ASP A 734 -43.79 65.14 17.97
N LYS A 735 -43.10 64.05 18.03
CA LYS A 735 -41.61 64.05 17.78
C LYS A 735 -41.32 64.08 16.28
N ARG A 736 -40.50 64.99 15.78
CA ARG A 736 -40.16 65.23 14.37
C ARG A 736 -39.62 63.96 13.72
N PHE A 737 -38.82 63.10 14.40
CA PHE A 737 -38.25 61.90 13.84
C PHE A 737 -39.27 60.82 13.44
N LYS A 738 -40.54 60.97 13.87
CA LYS A 738 -41.65 60.05 13.47
C LYS A 738 -42.24 60.42 12.10
N TYR A 739 -41.83 61.53 11.49
CA TYR A 739 -42.32 62.07 10.23
C TYR A 739 -41.26 61.92 9.15
N GLY A 740 -41.16 60.80 8.57
CA GLY A 740 -40.16 60.47 7.55
C GLY A 740 -39.52 59.10 7.83
N ASN A 741 -38.73 58.64 6.91
CA ASN A 741 -37.98 57.42 7.11
C ASN A 741 -36.59 57.78 7.60
N ILE A 742 -36.28 57.52 8.87
CA ILE A 742 -34.96 57.80 9.48
C ILE A 742 -33.84 56.96 8.89
N GLU A 743 -34.18 55.91 8.11
CA GLU A 743 -33.22 55.05 7.42
C GLU A 743 -32.80 55.55 6.05
N ASP A 744 -33.44 56.64 5.55
CA ASP A 744 -33.08 57.26 4.28
C ASP A 744 -31.81 58.15 4.44
N GLU A 745 -30.82 57.98 3.54
CA GLU A 745 -29.57 58.75 3.56
C GLU A 745 -29.78 60.28 3.52
N ASP A 746 -30.86 60.74 2.93
CA ASP A 746 -31.24 62.15 2.80
C ASP A 746 -32.16 62.62 3.93
N PHE A 747 -32.43 61.85 4.98
CA PHE A 747 -33.30 62.25 6.07
C PHE A 747 -32.78 63.46 6.81
N ASP A 748 -33.50 64.57 6.75
CA ASP A 748 -33.20 65.76 7.55
C ASP A 748 -34.31 65.99 8.62
N LEU A 749 -33.91 65.87 9.88
CA LEU A 749 -34.77 66.12 11.04
C LEU A 749 -35.38 67.53 11.07
N ASN A 750 -34.65 68.54 10.59
CA ASN A 750 -35.08 69.94 10.53
C ASN A 750 -36.12 70.22 9.45
N ALA A 751 -36.15 69.40 8.40
CA ALA A 751 -37.14 69.48 7.35
C ALA A 751 -38.52 68.84 7.78
N GLN A 752 -38.52 68.08 8.86
CA GLN A 752 -39.74 67.39 9.34
C GLN A 752 -40.63 68.34 10.13
N THR A 753 -41.91 68.39 9.79
CA THR A 753 -42.90 69.24 10.47
C THR A 753 -43.99 68.35 11.09
N PRO A 754 -44.10 68.33 12.44
CA PRO A 754 -45.17 67.59 13.12
C PRO A 754 -46.53 68.13 12.72
N ASP A 755 -47.43 67.20 12.31
CA ASP A 755 -48.83 67.55 11.91
C ASP A 755 -49.88 66.99 12.87
N GLY A 756 -49.49 66.41 13.99
CA GLY A 756 -50.34 65.81 15.00
C GLY A 756 -50.67 64.36 14.82
N THR A 757 -50.27 63.73 13.71
CA THR A 757 -50.55 62.29 13.44
C THR A 757 -49.78 61.35 14.35
N HIS A 758 -48.68 61.77 14.91
CA HIS A 758 -47.84 61.00 15.82
C HIS A 758 -47.81 61.55 17.24
N LYS A 759 -48.81 62.37 17.57
CA LYS A 759 -48.91 62.99 18.88
C LYS A 759 -49.23 61.97 19.99
N GLU A 760 -48.49 62.06 21.08
CA GLU A 760 -48.66 61.19 22.25
C GLU A 760 -49.94 61.59 23.04
N ASP A 761 -50.58 60.60 23.69
CA ASP A 761 -51.89 60.82 24.35
C ASP A 761 -51.80 61.52 25.72
N TRP A 762 -50.65 61.40 26.43
CA TRP A 762 -50.46 61.97 27.75
C TRP A 762 -50.00 63.45 27.72
N LEU A 763 -50.31 64.19 28.77
CA LEU A 763 -49.74 65.52 29.00
C LEU A 763 -48.49 65.44 29.83
N ASP A 764 -47.49 66.19 29.39
CA ASP A 764 -46.24 66.42 30.09
C ASP A 764 -46.18 67.87 30.52
N ILE A 765 -45.24 68.18 31.44
CA ILE A 765 -45.04 69.56 31.95
C ILE A 765 -43.59 69.94 31.69
N GLY A 766 -43.35 71.20 31.39
CA GLY A 766 -41.97 71.69 31.21
C GLY A 766 -41.89 73.06 30.57
N PHE A 767 -40.78 73.34 29.93
CA PHE A 767 -40.51 74.61 29.25
C PHE A 767 -40.10 74.28 27.78
N LYS A 768 -40.30 75.28 26.90
CA LYS A 768 -39.74 75.24 25.59
C LYS A 768 -38.26 75.58 25.64
N ALA A 769 -37.37 74.71 25.16
CA ALA A 769 -35.91 74.91 25.26
C ALA A 769 -35.46 76.20 24.55
N GLN A 770 -36.12 76.52 23.42
CA GLN A 770 -35.85 77.81 22.70
C GLN A 770 -36.19 79.00 23.49
N GLU A 771 -37.27 78.97 24.29
CA GLU A 771 -37.69 80.11 25.14
C GLU A 771 -36.72 80.27 26.31
N VAL A 772 -36.22 79.19 26.89
CA VAL A 772 -35.21 79.18 27.97
C VAL A 772 -33.87 79.72 27.44
N GLU A 773 -33.42 79.23 26.27
CA GLU A 773 -32.24 79.72 25.63
C GLU A 773 -32.27 81.24 25.34
N ALA A 774 -33.37 81.72 24.82
CA ALA A 774 -33.57 83.14 24.62
C ALA A 774 -33.37 83.95 25.89
N LEU A 775 -33.83 83.44 27.05
CA LEU A 775 -33.66 84.12 28.36
C LEU A 775 -32.17 84.03 28.85
N GLU A 776 -31.47 82.89 28.58
CA GLU A 776 -30.07 82.74 28.86
C GLU A 776 -29.23 83.73 28.01
N ILE A 777 -29.50 83.83 26.70
CA ILE A 777 -28.85 84.76 25.80
C ILE A 777 -29.02 86.22 26.28
N ALA A 778 -30.31 86.57 26.71
CA ALA A 778 -30.58 87.85 27.20
C ALA A 778 -29.81 88.16 28.53
N ALA A 779 -29.51 87.14 29.29
CA ALA A 779 -28.66 87.25 30.53
C ALA A 779 -27.15 87.13 30.23
N GLY A 780 -26.76 87.01 28.97
CA GLY A 780 -25.33 87.01 28.58
C GLY A 780 -24.74 85.60 28.42
N TYR A 781 -25.55 84.58 28.51
CA TYR A 781 -25.12 83.16 28.32
C TYR A 781 -25.53 82.63 26.95
N ASN A 782 -24.61 82.06 26.23
CA ASN A 782 -24.91 81.48 24.93
C ASN A 782 -23.97 80.31 24.56
N LYS A 783 -24.40 79.52 23.62
CA LYS A 783 -23.64 78.37 23.16
C LYS A 783 -22.35 78.71 22.44
N ASP A 784 -22.25 79.86 21.76
CA ASP A 784 -21.08 80.26 20.98
C ASP A 784 -19.90 80.52 21.87
N ASN A 785 -20.18 80.87 23.15
CA ASN A 785 -19.17 81.13 24.17
C ASN A 785 -19.03 79.96 25.15
N ASN A 786 -19.67 78.79 24.89
CA ASN A 786 -19.74 77.70 25.82
C ASN A 786 -20.24 78.06 27.23
N THR A 787 -21.18 78.97 27.32
CA THR A 787 -21.66 79.51 28.61
C THR A 787 -23.10 79.14 28.88
N ASN A 788 -23.84 78.32 28.07
CA ASN A 788 -25.18 77.92 28.38
C ASN A 788 -25.20 77.21 29.73
N LEU A 789 -26.14 77.60 30.58
CA LEU A 789 -26.26 77.01 31.91
C LEU A 789 -27.34 75.92 31.99
N ILE A 790 -28.46 76.07 31.26
CA ILE A 790 -29.65 75.22 31.35
C ILE A 790 -29.98 74.58 30.01
N SER A 791 -29.96 75.40 28.95
CA SER A 791 -30.22 74.89 27.60
C SER A 791 -29.03 74.12 27.05
N SER A 792 -29.28 73.10 26.32
CA SER A 792 -28.27 72.34 25.62
C SER A 792 -28.71 72.08 24.19
N HIS A 793 -27.75 72.00 23.27
CA HIS A 793 -27.97 71.53 21.89
C HIS A 793 -27.44 70.13 21.75
N THR A 794 -28.08 69.31 20.95
CA THR A 794 -27.46 68.13 20.47
C THR A 794 -26.21 68.50 19.63
N SER A 795 -25.25 67.63 19.57
CA SER A 795 -23.98 67.85 18.86
C SER A 795 -24.20 68.19 17.39
N ASP A 796 -25.22 67.59 16.75
CA ASP A 796 -25.60 67.88 15.36
C ASP A 796 -26.42 69.18 15.22
N GLY A 797 -26.68 69.88 16.32
CA GLY A 797 -27.42 71.13 16.35
C GLY A 797 -28.91 71.01 15.94
N LYS A 798 -29.42 69.78 15.74
CA LYS A 798 -30.82 69.56 15.25
C LYS A 798 -31.88 69.50 16.35
N GLN A 799 -31.47 69.28 17.60
CA GLN A 799 -32.39 69.20 18.74
C GLN A 799 -31.84 70.07 19.90
N MET A 800 -32.75 70.45 20.74
CA MET A 800 -32.46 71.16 21.99
C MET A 800 -32.99 70.41 23.19
N GLY A 801 -32.27 70.43 24.27
CA GLY A 801 -32.64 69.88 25.55
C GLY A 801 -32.52 70.88 26.67
N LEU A 802 -33.10 70.52 27.85
CA LEU A 802 -32.96 71.31 29.07
C LEU A 802 -32.37 70.44 30.18
N GLN A 803 -31.36 70.93 30.85
CA GLN A 803 -30.79 70.31 32.04
C GLN A 803 -31.59 70.71 33.27
N TYR A 804 -32.70 70.02 33.54
CA TYR A 804 -33.62 70.38 34.61
C TYR A 804 -32.95 70.49 35.99
N SER A 805 -31.91 69.72 36.29
CA SER A 805 -31.14 69.82 37.54
C SER A 805 -30.50 71.20 37.75
N LYS A 806 -30.19 71.87 36.66
CA LYS A 806 -29.57 73.25 36.71
C LYS A 806 -30.49 74.32 37.15
N PHE A 807 -31.85 74.10 37.10
CA PHE A 807 -32.85 75.01 37.68
C PHE A 807 -32.76 75.03 39.21
N VAL A 808 -32.27 73.99 39.90
CA VAL A 808 -32.22 73.91 41.35
C VAL A 808 -31.42 75.11 41.99
N PRO A 809 -30.14 75.29 41.60
CA PRO A 809 -29.40 76.46 42.15
C PRO A 809 -30.02 77.84 41.78
N ILE A 810 -30.64 77.94 40.58
CA ILE A 810 -31.33 79.16 40.15
C ILE A 810 -32.60 79.44 41.00
N LEU A 811 -33.34 78.40 41.27
CA LEU A 811 -34.52 78.45 42.14
C LEU A 811 -34.08 78.81 43.60
N VAL A 812 -32.99 78.28 44.08
CA VAL A 812 -32.45 78.59 45.39
C VAL A 812 -32.06 80.09 45.45
N LYS A 813 -31.41 80.58 44.43
CA LYS A 813 -31.03 82.01 44.29
C LYS A 813 -32.27 82.87 44.21
N ALA A 814 -33.29 82.52 43.43
CA ALA A 814 -34.53 83.26 43.30
C ALA A 814 -35.30 83.37 44.65
N ILE A 815 -35.34 82.25 45.41
CA ILE A 815 -35.92 82.18 46.75
C ILE A 815 -35.20 83.09 47.73
N GLN A 816 -33.83 83.13 47.68
CA GLN A 816 -32.96 83.99 48.47
C GLN A 816 -33.22 85.45 48.18
N GLU A 817 -33.37 85.83 46.91
CA GLU A 817 -33.66 87.21 46.49
C GLU A 817 -35.12 87.57 46.87
N GLN A 818 -36.06 86.65 46.72
CA GLN A 818 -37.41 86.89 47.14
C GLN A 818 -37.54 87.11 48.68
N ASN A 819 -36.78 86.31 49.45
CA ASN A 819 -36.73 86.50 50.89
C ASN A 819 -36.14 87.85 51.25
N ALA A 820 -35.04 88.29 50.63
CA ALA A 820 -34.39 89.54 50.83
C ALA A 820 -35.37 90.74 50.52
N LEU A 821 -36.25 90.57 49.48
CA LEU A 821 -37.30 91.58 49.18
C LEU A 821 -38.46 91.51 50.18
N ILE A 822 -38.73 90.41 50.85
CA ILE A 822 -39.76 90.30 51.89
C ILE A 822 -39.22 90.87 53.21
N GLU A 823 -37.94 90.76 53.50
CA GLU A 823 -37.30 91.28 54.72
C GLU A 823 -37.03 92.79 54.65
N ALA A 824 -36.89 93.40 53.44
CA ALA A 824 -36.70 94.81 53.18
C ALA A 824 -38.03 95.53 53.16
#